data_d1cd5d02a0c62e8a61047c20c3caee78
#
_entry.id   d1cd5d02a0c62e8a61047c20c3caee78
#
_cell.length_a   1.000
_cell.length_b   1.000
_cell.length_c   1.000
_cell.angle_alpha   90.00
_cell.angle_beta   90.00
_cell.angle_gamma   90.00
#
_symmetry.space_group_name_H-M   'P 1'
#
loop_
_entity.id
_entity.type
_entity.pdbx_description
1 polymer ?
#
loop_
_entity_poly.entity_id
_entity_poly.type
_entity_poly.pdbx_seq_one_letter_code
_entity_poly.pdbx_strand_id
1 'polypeptide(L)'
;MRLKRICKSITCIVMSAGFVFTGIPHTASYDEKKLETNLVSVLAADSLQYSDGNTTFKYEELNDGTIKLTECVKTARELIIPAEINDKKVSTIGSNFTSYNSSIEKVSIPEGVTTLDPFAFDSCENLESINIPSTVTFIGAATFRNCSSLKEIEIPDNITRLRYSTFEGCSSLESVKLPENLTQIDSHVFRDCSSLIEISIPENLVEISGDYVFSGCSRLKKVKLPSKLTDIKNGTFYNCMSLTDISFPSSVKTIGDYAFSGCSSLTVITLPDNIEKIGKRVFKGCINLEKINLTVSNANYIIDNDAIYEKNTNNLVTYTSGSKQKNFIIKDGVTEIDAQILLDCINTEIITLPESLVDFKYNQYNSLGMSECENLKAINISDNNTLYRSIDGVLYSKDLSSLIVFPANKTDSYVISDKTVTIGEAAFAGNDKMTSIDIPSNVKSIGSMAFNGCKNLKDVKLNEGLANIGSNAFIACDNLENIEIPDSVQEMASGVFMDCKLLKNVKLSSNMKVLKDGMFYDCFSLENVVMPLNLEQIYPDTFTSCHNLKNLNIPESVKYINNYAVDDCINLESITIPSDVDDIGEMAFGYILDDGRLVKKENFKIYGADGSTAQRYANDNNFEFIEIKSVSSEDGIKIEYTNDTTIGEEDVSISLVTKKLSNSDPEYAKINFDGKIEDTGIKPDTVQFIAYEISLKNESGVTVQPDGNVLVKIPVFSDYNSKDYKVYYVNEKGQFTNMNAEYQSGYVVFTTKHFSTYLMTRTNLVSSDDVTYGDANGDGKIDSRDAVVIKKYVAGFTGFTIDLDAADVNADGKVDTRDAVKILKK
;
A
#
# COMPACT_ATOMS: atom_id res chain seq x y z
N MET A 1 -18.66 10.27 -32.62
CA MET A 1 -17.60 9.72 -31.77
C MET A 1 -17.04 10.71 -30.73
N ARG A 2 -16.87 11.99 -31.00
CA ARG A 2 -16.42 12.98 -29.97
C ARG A 2 -17.39 13.20 -28.81
N LEU A 3 -18.71 13.16 -29.02
CA LEU A 3 -19.71 13.34 -27.94
C LEU A 3 -19.74 12.16 -26.92
N LYS A 4 -19.48 10.92 -27.36
CA LYS A 4 -19.41 9.76 -26.42
C LYS A 4 -18.19 9.80 -25.48
N ARG A 5 -17.11 10.49 -25.86
CA ARG A 5 -15.95 10.69 -24.95
C ARG A 5 -16.21 11.75 -23.89
N ILE A 6 -16.96 12.79 -24.21
CA ILE A 6 -17.31 13.86 -23.25
C ILE A 6 -18.28 13.35 -22.19
N CYS A 7 -19.26 12.53 -22.55
CA CYS A 7 -20.16 11.91 -21.55
C CYS A 7 -19.45 10.95 -20.58
N LYS A 8 -18.45 10.17 -21.03
CA LYS A 8 -17.66 9.32 -20.13
C LYS A 8 -16.79 10.12 -19.16
N SER A 9 -16.24 11.25 -19.59
CA SER A 9 -15.43 12.14 -18.74
C SER A 9 -16.26 12.80 -17.64
N ILE A 10 -17.51 13.18 -17.93
CA ILE A 10 -18.42 13.78 -16.93
C ILE A 10 -18.86 12.74 -15.90
N THR A 11 -19.09 11.48 -16.29
CA THR A 11 -19.45 10.41 -15.37
C THR A 11 -18.28 10.04 -14.43
N CYS A 12 -17.03 10.09 -14.89
CA CYS A 12 -15.84 9.88 -14.07
C CYS A 12 -15.60 11.02 -13.07
N ILE A 13 -15.90 12.27 -13.43
CA ILE A 13 -15.77 13.43 -12.53
C ILE A 13 -16.80 13.38 -11.39
N VAL A 14 -18.01 12.85 -11.64
CA VAL A 14 -19.03 12.68 -10.60
C VAL A 14 -18.72 11.52 -9.65
N MET A 15 -17.97 10.48 -10.10
CA MET A 15 -17.57 9.35 -9.24
C MET A 15 -16.33 9.63 -8.40
N SER A 16 -15.45 10.56 -8.80
CA SER A 16 -14.27 10.95 -8.00
C SER A 16 -14.59 11.90 -6.84
N ALA A 17 -15.81 12.44 -6.77
CA ALA A 17 -16.25 13.36 -5.73
C ALA A 17 -16.92 12.69 -4.52
N GLY A 18 -16.70 11.41 -4.27
CA GLY A 18 -16.99 10.73 -2.98
C GLY A 18 -18.37 10.99 -2.32
N PHE A 19 -19.45 11.21 -3.09
CA PHE A 19 -20.80 11.34 -2.53
C PHE A 19 -21.47 9.97 -2.41
N VAL A 20 -21.42 9.40 -1.22
CA VAL A 20 -22.26 8.25 -0.84
C VAL A 20 -23.66 8.77 -0.52
N PHE A 21 -24.58 8.66 -1.46
CA PHE A 21 -26.02 8.76 -1.19
C PHE A 21 -26.51 7.42 -0.65
N THR A 22 -26.67 7.32 0.66
CA THR A 22 -27.44 6.22 1.28
C THR A 22 -28.90 6.59 1.28
N GLY A 23 -29.72 5.89 0.48
CA GLY A 23 -31.17 5.91 0.63
C GLY A 23 -32.02 6.17 -0.60
N ILE A 24 -31.73 5.52 -1.77
CA ILE A 24 -32.70 5.44 -2.86
C ILE A 24 -32.80 3.97 -3.33
N PRO A 25 -34.01 3.39 -3.45
CA PRO A 25 -34.18 2.02 -3.89
C PRO A 25 -33.81 1.86 -5.37
N HIS A 26 -33.07 0.82 -5.69
CA HIS A 26 -32.69 0.40 -7.05
C HIS A 26 -33.91 -0.10 -7.87
N THR A 27 -34.84 0.78 -8.28
CA THR A 27 -35.77 0.48 -9.38
C THR A 27 -36.31 1.78 -9.97
N ALA A 28 -35.50 2.49 -10.73
CA ALA A 28 -36.01 3.48 -11.67
C ALA A 28 -35.18 3.38 -12.96
N SER A 29 -35.81 2.87 -14.02
CA SER A 29 -35.29 2.95 -15.38
C SER A 29 -35.23 4.42 -15.78
N TYR A 30 -34.03 4.97 -15.93
CA TYR A 30 -33.83 6.32 -16.46
C TYR A 30 -34.01 6.30 -17.97
N ASP A 31 -34.94 7.10 -18.46
CA ASP A 31 -35.19 7.28 -19.89
C ASP A 31 -34.14 8.23 -20.48
N GLU A 32 -33.07 7.63 -21.09
CA GLU A 32 -31.93 8.32 -21.70
C GLU A 32 -32.36 9.40 -22.74
N LYS A 33 -33.50 9.21 -23.37
CA LYS A 33 -34.05 10.19 -24.35
C LYS A 33 -34.56 11.49 -23.72
N LYS A 34 -34.97 11.45 -22.44
CA LYS A 34 -35.38 12.68 -21.72
C LYS A 34 -34.22 13.53 -21.24
N LEU A 35 -33.07 12.88 -20.96
CA LEU A 35 -31.82 13.61 -20.61
C LEU A 35 -31.25 14.31 -21.85
N GLU A 36 -31.23 13.63 -23.02
CA GLU A 36 -30.72 14.25 -24.24
C GLU A 36 -31.55 15.44 -24.73
N THR A 37 -32.88 15.40 -24.62
CA THR A 37 -33.75 16.51 -25.00
C THR A 37 -33.64 17.70 -24.04
N ASN A 38 -33.41 17.49 -22.75
CA ASN A 38 -33.19 18.60 -21.83
C ASN A 38 -31.77 19.19 -21.94
N LEU A 39 -30.75 18.37 -22.24
CA LEU A 39 -29.37 18.86 -22.45
C LEU A 39 -29.24 19.68 -23.75
N VAL A 40 -29.93 19.29 -24.81
CA VAL A 40 -29.92 20.01 -26.09
C VAL A 40 -30.66 21.35 -25.99
N SER A 41 -31.70 21.46 -25.16
CA SER A 41 -32.38 22.74 -24.95
C SER A 41 -31.63 23.76 -24.08
N VAL A 42 -30.71 23.28 -23.22
CA VAL A 42 -29.84 24.13 -22.39
C VAL A 42 -28.61 24.61 -23.17
N LEU A 43 -28.20 23.92 -24.25
CA LEU A 43 -27.04 24.28 -25.07
C LEU A 43 -27.36 25.24 -26.24
N ALA A 44 -28.60 25.71 -26.38
CA ALA A 44 -29.04 26.51 -27.52
C ALA A 44 -29.61 27.88 -27.14
N ALA A 45 -29.50 28.35 -25.92
CA ALA A 45 -29.72 29.75 -25.58
C ALA A 45 -28.40 30.51 -25.78
N ASP A 46 -28.32 31.38 -26.80
CA ASP A 46 -27.26 32.38 -26.90
C ASP A 46 -27.24 33.17 -25.57
N SER A 47 -26.24 32.89 -24.69
CA SER A 47 -26.11 33.61 -23.45
C SER A 47 -25.86 35.08 -23.76
N LEU A 48 -26.73 35.96 -23.19
CA LEU A 48 -26.56 37.41 -23.31
C LEU A 48 -25.19 37.80 -22.76
N GLN A 49 -24.52 38.73 -23.43
CA GLN A 49 -23.19 39.19 -23.02
C GLN A 49 -23.20 40.71 -22.82
N TYR A 50 -22.46 41.19 -21.83
CA TYR A 50 -22.18 42.57 -21.55
C TYR A 50 -20.66 42.75 -21.31
N SER A 51 -20.07 43.83 -21.89
CA SER A 51 -18.67 44.17 -21.63
C SER A 51 -18.54 45.62 -21.30
N ASP A 52 -17.78 45.95 -20.27
CA ASP A 52 -17.37 47.31 -19.90
C ASP A 52 -16.00 47.69 -20.49
N GLY A 53 -15.42 46.87 -21.35
CA GLY A 53 -14.14 47.07 -21.98
C GLY A 53 -12.99 46.33 -21.26
N ASN A 54 -13.06 46.16 -19.96
CA ASN A 54 -12.09 45.42 -19.12
C ASN A 54 -12.54 43.99 -18.80
N THR A 55 -13.84 43.84 -18.55
CA THR A 55 -14.50 42.61 -18.12
C THR A 55 -15.63 42.27 -19.07
N THR A 56 -15.85 40.99 -19.33
CA THR A 56 -16.97 40.49 -20.13
C THR A 56 -17.79 39.51 -19.30
N PHE A 57 -19.08 39.79 -19.16
CA PHE A 57 -20.02 38.99 -18.38
C PHE A 57 -21.02 38.28 -19.30
N LYS A 58 -21.33 37.01 -19.01
CA LYS A 58 -22.56 36.37 -19.50
C LYS A 58 -23.65 36.55 -18.43
N TYR A 59 -24.87 36.72 -18.86
CA TYR A 59 -25.99 36.94 -17.96
C TYR A 59 -27.30 36.38 -18.51
N GLU A 60 -28.24 36.18 -17.62
CA GLU A 60 -29.65 35.87 -17.92
C GLU A 60 -30.59 36.88 -17.26
N GLU A 61 -31.72 37.13 -17.89
CA GLU A 61 -32.77 37.94 -17.33
C GLU A 61 -33.71 37.09 -16.48
N LEU A 62 -33.96 37.50 -15.27
CA LEU A 62 -34.85 36.80 -14.35
C LEU A 62 -36.32 37.24 -14.55
N ASN A 63 -37.27 36.41 -14.08
CA ASN A 63 -38.71 36.66 -14.23
C ASN A 63 -39.19 37.94 -13.55
N ASP A 64 -38.45 38.46 -12.57
CA ASP A 64 -38.74 39.73 -11.87
C ASP A 64 -38.17 40.96 -12.58
N GLY A 65 -37.55 40.77 -13.74
CA GLY A 65 -36.95 41.82 -14.55
C GLY A 65 -35.53 42.21 -14.14
N THR A 66 -34.93 41.52 -13.17
CA THR A 66 -33.52 41.69 -12.76
C THR A 66 -32.58 40.78 -13.55
N ILE A 67 -31.27 40.91 -13.31
CA ILE A 67 -30.22 40.19 -13.99
C ILE A 67 -29.50 39.27 -13.01
N LYS A 68 -29.27 38.05 -13.49
CA LYS A 68 -28.33 37.10 -12.93
C LYS A 68 -27.09 36.98 -13.81
N LEU A 69 -25.92 37.28 -13.24
CA LEU A 69 -24.61 37.01 -13.90
C LEU A 69 -24.31 35.54 -13.85
N THR A 70 -24.06 34.93 -15.01
CA THR A 70 -23.84 33.45 -15.09
C THR A 70 -22.38 33.05 -15.27
N GLU A 71 -21.55 33.92 -15.89
CA GLU A 71 -20.14 33.64 -16.13
C GLU A 71 -19.37 34.96 -16.31
N CYS A 72 -18.13 34.99 -15.81
CA CYS A 72 -17.15 36.02 -16.08
C CYS A 72 -16.12 35.51 -17.10
N VAL A 73 -16.28 35.89 -18.37
CA VAL A 73 -15.49 35.33 -19.48
C VAL A 73 -14.07 35.89 -19.55
N LYS A 74 -13.92 37.20 -19.17
CA LYS A 74 -12.61 37.86 -19.14
C LYS A 74 -12.57 38.76 -17.92
N THR A 75 -11.52 38.68 -17.14
CA THR A 75 -11.36 39.42 -15.90
C THR A 75 -10.07 40.22 -15.88
N ALA A 76 -10.11 41.39 -15.22
CA ALA A 76 -8.96 42.08 -14.68
C ALA A 76 -8.63 41.53 -13.27
N ARG A 77 -7.48 41.87 -12.70
CA ARG A 77 -7.16 41.54 -11.30
C ARG A 77 -8.19 42.06 -10.30
N GLU A 78 -8.77 43.20 -10.58
CA GLU A 78 -9.87 43.79 -9.84
C GLU A 78 -11.17 43.61 -10.61
N LEU A 79 -12.10 42.81 -10.08
CA LEU A 79 -13.40 42.55 -10.67
C LEU A 79 -14.46 43.50 -10.05
N ILE A 80 -14.97 44.40 -10.85
CA ILE A 80 -16.06 45.30 -10.46
C ILE A 80 -17.34 44.76 -11.08
N ILE A 81 -18.29 44.36 -10.23
CA ILE A 81 -19.61 43.90 -10.67
C ILE A 81 -20.47 45.11 -11.02
N PRO A 82 -21.07 45.19 -12.23
CA PRO A 82 -21.93 46.31 -12.57
C PRO A 82 -23.24 46.29 -11.77
N ALA A 83 -23.70 47.43 -11.31
CA ALA A 83 -25.00 47.55 -10.61
C ALA A 83 -26.19 47.30 -11.56
N GLU A 84 -26.04 47.64 -12.84
CA GLU A 84 -27.08 47.54 -13.86
C GLU A 84 -26.46 47.13 -15.20
N ILE A 85 -27.21 46.34 -15.98
CA ILE A 85 -26.90 45.99 -17.36
C ILE A 85 -28.16 46.28 -18.21
N ASN A 86 -28.01 47.13 -19.24
CA ASN A 86 -29.13 47.52 -20.11
C ASN A 86 -30.37 48.05 -19.31
N ASP A 87 -30.13 48.95 -18.36
CA ASP A 87 -31.16 49.54 -17.48
C ASP A 87 -31.89 48.55 -16.56
N LYS A 88 -31.35 47.33 -16.38
CA LYS A 88 -31.85 46.30 -15.46
C LYS A 88 -30.84 46.06 -14.33
N LYS A 89 -31.34 45.97 -13.10
CA LYS A 89 -30.51 45.78 -11.91
C LYS A 89 -29.91 44.37 -11.86
N VAL A 90 -28.64 44.29 -11.50
CA VAL A 90 -28.00 43.02 -11.19
C VAL A 90 -28.39 42.65 -9.76
N SER A 91 -29.13 41.55 -9.60
CA SER A 91 -29.59 41.03 -8.32
C SER A 91 -28.89 39.75 -7.84
N THR A 92 -28.34 38.99 -8.78
CA THR A 92 -27.79 37.65 -8.48
C THR A 92 -26.45 37.44 -9.16
N ILE A 93 -25.47 36.93 -8.39
CA ILE A 93 -24.23 36.34 -8.90
C ILE A 93 -24.43 34.84 -8.93
N GLY A 94 -24.39 34.25 -10.12
CA GLY A 94 -24.79 32.88 -10.39
C GLY A 94 -23.73 31.86 -9.97
N SER A 95 -24.13 30.60 -10.02
CA SER A 95 -23.27 29.48 -9.66
C SER A 95 -22.06 29.37 -10.60
N ASN A 96 -20.87 29.07 -10.03
CA ASN A 96 -19.59 28.96 -10.74
C ASN A 96 -19.20 30.22 -11.56
N PHE A 97 -19.67 31.38 -11.15
CA PHE A 97 -19.53 32.63 -11.90
C PHE A 97 -18.06 32.94 -12.26
N THR A 98 -17.14 32.76 -11.32
CA THR A 98 -15.69 32.90 -11.54
C THR A 98 -14.88 31.71 -11.01
N SER A 99 -15.49 30.52 -10.85
CA SER A 99 -14.82 29.37 -10.28
C SER A 99 -13.49 29.06 -10.97
N TYR A 100 -12.46 28.72 -10.18
CA TYR A 100 -11.10 28.40 -10.60
C TYR A 100 -10.37 29.56 -11.30
N ASN A 101 -10.79 30.81 -11.09
CA ASN A 101 -10.13 31.96 -11.68
C ASN A 101 -9.05 32.51 -10.75
N SER A 102 -7.80 32.12 -10.97
CA SER A 102 -6.64 32.57 -10.19
C SER A 102 -6.14 33.97 -10.57
N SER A 103 -6.75 34.67 -11.54
CA SER A 103 -6.32 36.04 -11.89
C SER A 103 -6.94 37.13 -11.04
N ILE A 104 -8.04 36.82 -10.32
CA ILE A 104 -8.80 37.81 -9.54
C ILE A 104 -8.15 37.99 -8.17
N GLU A 105 -7.80 39.23 -7.83
CA GLU A 105 -7.23 39.60 -6.52
C GLU A 105 -8.26 40.34 -5.65
N LYS A 106 -9.20 41.10 -6.27
CA LYS A 106 -10.21 41.88 -5.56
C LYS A 106 -11.55 41.80 -6.28
N VAL A 107 -12.64 41.74 -5.51
CA VAL A 107 -14.00 41.80 -6.02
C VAL A 107 -14.80 42.91 -5.34
N SER A 108 -15.49 43.75 -6.13
CA SER A 108 -16.41 44.75 -5.66
C SER A 108 -17.82 44.42 -6.11
N ILE A 109 -18.72 44.14 -5.13
CA ILE A 109 -20.13 43.83 -5.36
C ILE A 109 -20.95 45.08 -5.01
N PRO A 110 -21.78 45.59 -5.92
CA PRO A 110 -22.60 46.79 -5.68
C PRO A 110 -23.80 46.51 -4.78
N GLU A 111 -24.31 47.57 -4.13
CA GLU A 111 -25.65 47.50 -3.51
C GLU A 111 -26.71 47.14 -4.57
N GLY A 112 -27.69 46.36 -4.16
CA GLY A 112 -28.73 45.83 -5.05
C GLY A 112 -28.56 44.34 -5.38
N VAL A 113 -27.35 43.78 -5.27
CA VAL A 113 -27.16 42.34 -5.30
C VAL A 113 -27.71 41.76 -4.00
N THR A 114 -28.56 40.74 -4.12
CA THR A 114 -29.25 40.09 -2.99
C THR A 114 -28.81 38.63 -2.79
N THR A 115 -28.26 38.04 -3.86
CA THR A 115 -27.98 36.59 -3.89
C THR A 115 -26.59 36.31 -4.47
N LEU A 116 -25.81 35.53 -3.74
CA LEU A 116 -24.60 34.85 -4.21
C LEU A 116 -24.92 33.35 -4.27
N ASP A 117 -24.99 32.80 -5.47
CA ASP A 117 -25.30 31.38 -5.69
C ASP A 117 -24.15 30.45 -5.27
N PRO A 118 -24.38 29.13 -5.10
CA PRO A 118 -23.36 28.20 -4.74
C PRO A 118 -22.14 28.23 -5.71
N PHE A 119 -20.93 28.10 -5.16
CA PHE A 119 -19.69 28.10 -5.92
C PHE A 119 -19.36 29.36 -6.70
N ALA A 120 -20.01 30.50 -6.45
CA ALA A 120 -19.87 31.70 -7.29
C ALA A 120 -18.41 32.16 -7.44
N PHE A 121 -17.61 32.05 -6.39
CA PHE A 121 -16.18 32.40 -6.35
C PHE A 121 -15.31 31.20 -5.88
N ASP A 122 -15.76 29.96 -6.08
CA ASP A 122 -15.03 28.76 -5.67
C ASP A 122 -13.65 28.70 -6.34
N SER A 123 -12.61 28.42 -5.55
CA SER A 123 -11.23 28.25 -6.00
C SER A 123 -10.65 29.49 -6.72
N CYS A 124 -11.09 30.70 -6.34
CA CYS A 124 -10.42 31.94 -6.69
C CYS A 124 -9.22 32.14 -5.76
N GLU A 125 -8.16 31.38 -5.99
CA GLU A 125 -7.03 31.20 -5.06
C GLU A 125 -6.31 32.50 -4.70
N ASN A 126 -6.25 33.48 -5.65
CA ASN A 126 -5.57 34.77 -5.45
C ASN A 126 -6.50 35.88 -4.94
N LEU A 127 -7.77 35.59 -4.66
CA LEU A 127 -8.70 36.58 -4.12
C LEU A 127 -8.27 37.02 -2.72
N GLU A 128 -7.77 38.23 -2.60
CA GLU A 128 -7.32 38.83 -1.32
C GLU A 128 -8.45 39.53 -0.54
N SER A 129 -9.38 40.15 -1.24
CA SER A 129 -10.49 40.90 -0.61
C SER A 129 -11.74 40.96 -1.46
N ILE A 130 -12.89 40.92 -0.79
CA ILE A 130 -14.22 41.09 -1.38
C ILE A 130 -15.12 41.84 -0.43
N ASN A 131 -15.88 42.82 -0.95
CA ASN A 131 -16.97 43.42 -0.18
C ASN A 131 -18.29 42.69 -0.47
N ILE A 132 -19.05 42.35 0.55
CA ILE A 132 -20.40 41.84 0.45
C ILE A 132 -21.37 42.93 0.91
N PRO A 133 -22.19 43.50 0.00
CA PRO A 133 -23.04 44.62 0.35
C PRO A 133 -24.19 44.24 1.30
N SER A 134 -24.70 45.21 2.04
CA SER A 134 -25.77 45.01 3.04
C SER A 134 -27.07 44.46 2.46
N THR A 135 -27.27 44.56 1.15
CA THR A 135 -28.44 44.01 0.44
C THR A 135 -28.41 42.51 0.26
N VAL A 136 -27.28 41.87 0.45
CA VAL A 136 -27.18 40.41 0.31
C VAL A 136 -27.88 39.70 1.45
N THR A 137 -28.82 38.82 1.10
CA THR A 137 -29.63 38.03 2.04
C THR A 137 -29.36 36.51 1.89
N PHE A 138 -28.65 36.11 0.85
CA PHE A 138 -28.32 34.69 0.57
C PHE A 138 -26.88 34.52 0.09
N ILE A 139 -26.15 33.68 0.79
CA ILE A 139 -24.83 33.19 0.40
C ILE A 139 -24.94 31.67 0.25
N GLY A 140 -24.65 31.15 -0.96
CA GLY A 140 -24.76 29.75 -1.31
C GLY A 140 -23.67 28.89 -0.67
N ALA A 141 -23.81 27.57 -0.85
CA ALA A 141 -22.76 26.62 -0.41
C ALA A 141 -21.47 26.81 -1.20
N ALA A 142 -20.33 26.66 -0.56
CA ALA A 142 -19.01 26.73 -1.18
C ALA A 142 -18.74 28.02 -1.98
N THR A 143 -19.44 29.10 -1.66
CA THR A 143 -19.34 30.37 -2.42
C THR A 143 -17.91 30.89 -2.49
N PHE A 144 -17.12 30.77 -1.41
CA PHE A 144 -15.73 31.21 -1.31
C PHE A 144 -14.79 30.04 -0.98
N ARG A 145 -15.17 28.82 -1.31
CA ARG A 145 -14.33 27.65 -1.04
C ARG A 145 -12.99 27.80 -1.76
N ASN A 146 -11.88 27.45 -1.09
CA ASN A 146 -10.51 27.53 -1.61
C ASN A 146 -10.07 28.94 -2.08
N CYS A 147 -10.69 30.03 -1.58
CA CYS A 147 -10.13 31.36 -1.74
C CYS A 147 -8.92 31.53 -0.80
N SER A 148 -7.82 30.88 -1.15
CA SER A 148 -6.67 30.67 -0.25
C SER A 148 -5.94 31.95 0.15
N SER A 149 -6.04 33.04 -0.63
CA SER A 149 -5.45 34.34 -0.33
C SER A 149 -6.36 35.32 0.44
N LEU A 150 -7.62 34.95 0.68
CA LEU A 150 -8.60 35.82 1.38
C LEU A 150 -8.20 35.97 2.84
N LYS A 151 -7.97 37.24 3.29
CA LYS A 151 -7.40 37.53 4.63
C LYS A 151 -8.46 37.87 5.66
N GLU A 152 -9.49 38.58 5.23
CA GLU A 152 -10.59 39.02 6.11
C GLU A 152 -11.90 39.10 5.33
N ILE A 153 -13.01 38.93 6.04
CA ILE A 153 -14.33 39.06 5.45
C ILE A 153 -15.36 39.53 6.50
N GLU A 154 -16.22 40.45 6.10
CA GLU A 154 -17.40 40.88 6.88
C GLU A 154 -18.67 40.31 6.25
N ILE A 155 -19.45 39.56 7.04
CA ILE A 155 -20.70 38.96 6.61
C ILE A 155 -21.85 39.93 6.98
N PRO A 156 -22.71 40.30 6.03
CA PRO A 156 -23.83 41.24 6.29
C PRO A 156 -24.83 40.70 7.33
N ASP A 157 -25.40 41.62 8.13
CA ASP A 157 -26.36 41.28 9.20
C ASP A 157 -27.66 40.60 8.73
N ASN A 158 -27.99 40.70 7.44
CA ASN A 158 -29.13 40.01 6.83
C ASN A 158 -28.89 38.50 6.61
N ILE A 159 -27.66 38.01 6.80
CA ILE A 159 -27.33 36.58 6.69
C ILE A 159 -27.66 35.89 8.01
N THR A 160 -28.57 34.94 7.97
CA THR A 160 -28.99 34.13 9.13
C THR A 160 -28.43 32.74 9.15
N ARG A 161 -27.84 32.28 8.04
CA ARG A 161 -27.26 30.93 7.89
C ARG A 161 -26.01 30.96 7.03
N LEU A 162 -24.91 30.37 7.52
CA LEU A 162 -23.75 30.03 6.73
C LEU A 162 -23.86 28.58 6.23
N ARG A 163 -23.82 28.42 4.92
CA ARG A 163 -24.05 27.13 4.26
C ARG A 163 -22.81 26.30 4.15
N TYR A 164 -22.98 25.02 3.76
CA TYR A 164 -21.94 24.03 3.60
C TYR A 164 -20.70 24.59 2.88
N SER A 165 -19.52 24.42 3.49
CA SER A 165 -18.20 24.75 2.91
C SER A 165 -18.02 26.20 2.44
N THR A 166 -18.80 27.16 2.93
CA THR A 166 -18.79 28.57 2.42
C THR A 166 -17.38 29.16 2.38
N PHE A 167 -16.52 28.90 3.38
CA PHE A 167 -15.13 29.38 3.49
C PHE A 167 -14.13 28.22 3.64
N GLU A 168 -14.48 27.00 3.28
CA GLU A 168 -13.58 25.86 3.35
C GLU A 168 -12.32 26.15 2.51
N GLY A 169 -11.13 25.91 3.08
CA GLY A 169 -9.85 26.10 2.39
C GLY A 169 -9.41 27.55 2.22
N CYS A 170 -10.07 28.54 2.86
CA CYS A 170 -9.58 29.92 2.93
C CYS A 170 -8.38 30.00 3.88
N SER A 171 -7.24 29.47 3.46
CA SER A 171 -6.07 29.21 4.33
C SER A 171 -5.41 30.48 4.87
N SER A 172 -5.56 31.62 4.21
CA SER A 172 -5.05 32.93 4.67
C SER A 172 -6.05 33.72 5.53
N LEU A 173 -7.27 33.20 5.77
CA LEU A 173 -8.31 33.93 6.49
C LEU A 173 -7.93 34.08 7.97
N GLU A 174 -7.58 35.29 8.38
CA GLU A 174 -7.12 35.63 9.74
C GLU A 174 -8.28 36.02 10.66
N SER A 175 -9.28 36.70 10.12
CA SER A 175 -10.46 37.16 10.85
C SER A 175 -11.77 37.10 10.05
N VAL A 176 -12.85 36.81 10.73
CA VAL A 176 -14.21 36.83 10.18
C VAL A 176 -15.13 37.60 11.12
N LYS A 177 -15.86 38.60 10.59
CA LYS A 177 -16.91 39.25 11.34
C LYS A 177 -18.25 38.59 11.01
N LEU A 178 -18.75 37.80 11.96
CA LEU A 178 -20.04 37.13 11.85
C LEU A 178 -21.21 38.08 12.20
N PRO A 179 -22.37 37.96 11.51
CA PRO A 179 -23.55 38.79 11.77
C PRO A 179 -24.22 38.38 13.10
N GLU A 180 -24.70 39.38 13.84
CA GLU A 180 -25.44 39.18 15.12
C GLU A 180 -26.70 38.33 14.95
N ASN A 181 -27.32 38.36 13.75
CA ASN A 181 -28.53 37.61 13.44
C ASN A 181 -28.29 36.17 12.97
N LEU A 182 -27.04 35.70 12.99
CA LEU A 182 -26.70 34.34 12.58
C LEU A 182 -27.31 33.32 13.54
N THR A 183 -28.09 32.38 12.99
CA THR A 183 -28.81 31.34 13.76
C THR A 183 -28.27 29.91 13.47
N GLN A 184 -27.60 29.74 12.32
CA GLN A 184 -27.14 28.40 11.88
C GLN A 184 -25.82 28.44 11.14
N ILE A 185 -24.96 27.45 11.43
CA ILE A 185 -23.71 27.18 10.70
C ILE A 185 -23.71 25.70 10.28
N ASP A 186 -23.60 25.46 8.97
CA ASP A 186 -23.59 24.11 8.39
C ASP A 186 -22.19 23.49 8.44
N SER A 187 -22.05 22.24 7.93
CA SER A 187 -20.78 21.50 7.94
C SER A 187 -19.70 22.20 7.12
N HIS A 188 -18.46 22.07 7.58
CA HIS A 188 -17.23 22.48 6.90
C HIS A 188 -17.10 23.99 6.61
N VAL A 189 -17.94 24.85 7.21
CA VAL A 189 -17.97 26.28 6.85
C VAL A 189 -16.61 26.94 6.93
N PHE A 190 -15.80 26.67 7.96
CA PHE A 190 -14.45 27.20 8.16
C PHE A 190 -13.38 26.11 8.15
N ARG A 191 -13.67 24.96 7.54
CA ARG A 191 -12.71 23.89 7.45
C ARG A 191 -11.44 24.36 6.71
N ASP A 192 -10.27 24.02 7.26
CA ASP A 192 -8.95 24.36 6.72
C ASP A 192 -8.69 25.88 6.57
N CYS A 193 -9.40 26.74 7.36
CA CYS A 193 -9.03 28.14 7.56
C CYS A 193 -7.82 28.22 8.49
N SER A 194 -6.66 27.79 8.01
CA SER A 194 -5.47 27.52 8.84
C SER A 194 -4.85 28.77 9.48
N SER A 195 -5.13 29.98 8.96
CA SER A 195 -4.67 31.25 9.52
C SER A 195 -5.62 31.88 10.54
N LEU A 196 -6.83 31.33 10.71
CA LEU A 196 -7.83 31.90 11.64
C LEU A 196 -7.32 31.81 13.08
N ILE A 197 -7.21 32.97 13.77
CA ILE A 197 -6.59 33.04 15.11
C ILE A 197 -7.65 32.96 16.21
N GLU A 198 -8.76 33.67 16.03
CA GLU A 198 -9.89 33.69 16.96
C GLU A 198 -11.20 33.89 16.22
N ILE A 199 -12.30 33.42 16.79
CA ILE A 199 -13.64 33.68 16.31
C ILE A 199 -14.60 33.84 17.47
N SER A 200 -15.50 34.82 17.34
CA SER A 200 -16.61 35.05 18.26
C SER A 200 -17.92 34.62 17.62
N ILE A 201 -18.52 33.57 18.12
CA ILE A 201 -19.80 33.07 17.63
C ILE A 201 -20.93 33.90 18.28
N PRO A 202 -21.88 34.49 17.50
CA PRO A 202 -22.94 35.34 18.02
C PRO A 202 -23.85 34.61 19.02
N GLU A 203 -24.33 35.33 20.05
CA GLU A 203 -25.20 34.76 21.10
C GLU A 203 -26.56 34.28 20.60
N ASN A 204 -26.99 34.74 19.41
CA ASN A 204 -28.21 34.29 18.78
C ASN A 204 -28.09 32.92 18.07
N LEU A 205 -26.88 32.42 17.92
CA LEU A 205 -26.66 31.09 17.33
C LEU A 205 -27.21 30.02 18.30
N VAL A 206 -28.19 29.29 17.85
CA VAL A 206 -28.81 28.20 18.62
C VAL A 206 -28.15 26.88 18.37
N GLU A 207 -27.64 26.71 17.15
CA GLU A 207 -27.11 25.41 16.69
C GLU A 207 -25.94 25.58 15.74
N ILE A 208 -24.85 24.86 16.02
CA ILE A 208 -23.86 24.48 15.02
C ILE A 208 -24.36 23.18 14.43
N SER A 209 -25.15 23.25 13.36
CA SER A 209 -25.83 22.09 12.79
C SER A 209 -24.90 21.14 12.01
N GLY A 210 -23.72 21.63 11.68
CA GLY A 210 -22.75 20.92 10.84
C GLY A 210 -21.60 20.25 11.58
N ASP A 211 -21.09 19.19 11.00
CA ASP A 211 -19.84 18.54 11.42
C ASP A 211 -18.62 19.28 10.85
N TYR A 212 -17.46 19.15 11.50
CA TYR A 212 -16.14 19.63 11.06
C TYR A 212 -16.07 21.14 10.75
N VAL A 213 -16.86 21.96 11.46
CA VAL A 213 -17.01 23.40 11.14
C VAL A 213 -15.68 24.16 11.21
N PHE A 214 -14.84 23.92 12.21
CA PHE A 214 -13.52 24.55 12.38
C PHE A 214 -12.38 23.54 12.21
N SER A 215 -12.62 22.41 11.58
CA SER A 215 -11.59 21.39 11.35
C SER A 215 -10.42 22.00 10.56
N GLY A 216 -9.18 21.73 10.99
CA GLY A 216 -7.98 22.24 10.32
C GLY A 216 -7.67 23.72 10.54
N CYS A 217 -8.42 24.43 11.39
CA CYS A 217 -8.07 25.80 11.82
C CYS A 217 -6.83 25.73 12.75
N SER A 218 -5.67 25.45 12.21
CA SER A 218 -4.46 25.07 12.96
C SER A 218 -3.90 26.21 13.84
N ARG A 219 -4.19 27.49 13.51
CA ARG A 219 -3.79 28.67 14.31
C ARG A 219 -4.87 29.15 15.25
N LEU A 220 -6.07 28.55 15.29
CA LEU A 220 -7.18 28.95 16.14
C LEU A 220 -6.80 28.72 17.61
N LYS A 221 -6.68 29.82 18.39
CA LYS A 221 -6.26 29.80 19.80
C LYS A 221 -7.43 29.85 20.77
N LYS A 222 -8.49 30.57 20.38
CA LYS A 222 -9.63 30.85 21.25
C LYS A 222 -10.92 30.87 20.48
N VAL A 223 -11.96 30.29 21.07
CA VAL A 223 -13.33 30.33 20.54
C VAL A 223 -14.28 30.75 21.68
N LYS A 224 -15.11 31.76 21.42
CA LYS A 224 -16.21 32.11 22.31
C LYS A 224 -17.46 31.40 21.82
N LEU A 225 -17.97 30.46 22.59
CA LEU A 225 -19.21 29.71 22.30
C LEU A 225 -20.43 30.44 22.82
N PRO A 226 -21.58 30.44 22.11
CA PRO A 226 -22.82 31.08 22.56
C PRO A 226 -23.46 30.35 23.74
N SER A 227 -24.10 31.11 24.64
CA SER A 227 -24.59 30.60 25.93
C SER A 227 -25.72 29.55 25.84
N LYS A 228 -26.38 29.44 24.68
CA LYS A 228 -27.48 28.49 24.43
C LYS A 228 -27.08 27.23 23.68
N LEU A 229 -25.79 27.09 23.28
CA LEU A 229 -25.34 25.95 22.50
C LEU A 229 -25.47 24.66 23.32
N THR A 230 -26.11 23.64 22.74
CA THR A 230 -26.37 22.35 23.40
C THR A 230 -25.41 21.26 22.95
N ASP A 231 -24.85 21.37 21.76
CA ASP A 231 -24.07 20.32 21.13
C ASP A 231 -22.79 20.86 20.47
N ILE A 232 -21.70 20.22 20.73
CA ILE A 232 -20.50 20.30 19.93
C ILE A 232 -20.55 19.09 18.98
N LYS A 233 -20.66 19.33 17.68
CA LYS A 233 -20.80 18.27 16.65
C LYS A 233 -19.49 17.56 16.38
N ASN A 234 -19.55 16.50 15.53
CA ASN A 234 -18.39 15.70 15.20
C ASN A 234 -17.28 16.55 14.56
N GLY A 235 -16.04 16.34 15.00
CA GLY A 235 -14.86 17.00 14.45
C GLY A 235 -14.89 18.53 14.47
N THR A 236 -15.77 19.19 15.25
CA THR A 236 -15.92 20.65 15.23
C THR A 236 -14.58 21.38 15.31
N PHE A 237 -13.65 20.92 16.17
CA PHE A 237 -12.31 21.49 16.35
C PHE A 237 -11.20 20.48 15.98
N TYR A 238 -11.48 19.56 15.05
CA TYR A 238 -10.51 18.59 14.61
C TYR A 238 -9.26 19.29 14.06
N ASN A 239 -8.05 18.91 14.54
CA ASN A 239 -6.77 19.52 14.15
C ASN A 239 -6.67 21.05 14.40
N CYS A 240 -7.40 21.59 15.38
CA CYS A 240 -7.15 22.95 15.88
C CYS A 240 -5.89 22.96 16.77
N MET A 241 -4.72 22.81 16.15
CA MET A 241 -3.45 22.53 16.84
C MET A 241 -3.03 23.60 17.85
N SER A 242 -3.43 24.87 17.64
CA SER A 242 -3.12 26.00 18.52
C SER A 242 -4.17 26.28 19.60
N LEU A 243 -5.25 25.50 19.67
CA LEU A 243 -6.32 25.71 20.64
C LEU A 243 -5.80 25.43 22.06
N THR A 244 -5.75 26.47 22.91
CA THR A 244 -5.20 26.37 24.26
C THR A 244 -6.26 26.39 25.33
N ASP A 245 -7.41 27.04 25.08
CA ASP A 245 -8.50 27.22 26.02
C ASP A 245 -9.85 27.21 25.30
N ILE A 246 -10.80 26.50 25.90
CA ILE A 246 -12.21 26.53 25.51
C ILE A 246 -13.09 26.45 26.75
N SER A 247 -14.05 27.39 26.83
CA SER A 247 -15.06 27.42 27.90
C SER A 247 -16.39 26.96 27.36
N PHE A 248 -16.92 25.86 27.90
CA PHE A 248 -18.25 25.37 27.54
C PHE A 248 -19.32 26.12 28.32
N PRO A 249 -20.40 26.57 27.65
CA PRO A 249 -21.59 27.02 28.36
C PRO A 249 -22.27 25.84 29.09
N SER A 250 -22.97 26.12 30.19
CA SER A 250 -23.66 25.09 30.96
C SER A 250 -24.80 24.38 30.22
N SER A 251 -25.19 24.89 29.05
CA SER A 251 -26.18 24.30 28.16
C SER A 251 -25.64 23.10 27.36
N VAL A 252 -24.31 22.93 27.18
CA VAL A 252 -23.72 21.84 26.40
C VAL A 252 -23.93 20.50 27.09
N LYS A 253 -24.58 19.59 26.37
CA LYS A 253 -24.91 18.23 26.78
C LYS A 253 -24.17 17.16 25.96
N THR A 254 -23.81 17.49 24.73
CA THR A 254 -23.18 16.52 23.81
C THR A 254 -21.87 17.05 23.26
N ILE A 255 -20.84 16.19 23.27
CA ILE A 255 -19.60 16.38 22.51
C ILE A 255 -19.48 15.22 21.53
N GLY A 256 -19.44 15.52 20.25
CA GLY A 256 -19.44 14.55 19.16
C GLY A 256 -18.08 13.84 18.97
N ASP A 257 -18.07 12.86 18.06
CA ASP A 257 -16.88 12.09 17.71
C ASP A 257 -15.77 13.00 17.18
N TYR A 258 -14.52 12.78 17.58
CA TYR A 258 -13.33 13.53 17.14
C TYR A 258 -13.39 15.05 17.39
N ALA A 259 -14.30 15.55 18.25
CA ALA A 259 -14.58 16.98 18.36
C ALA A 259 -13.35 17.85 18.67
N PHE A 260 -12.38 17.35 19.41
CA PHE A 260 -11.10 17.99 19.76
C PHE A 260 -9.89 17.18 19.33
N SER A 261 -10.05 16.15 18.50
CA SER A 261 -8.94 15.34 18.06
C SER A 261 -7.88 16.20 17.35
N GLY A 262 -6.60 16.04 17.73
CA GLY A 262 -5.49 16.81 17.17
C GLY A 262 -5.31 18.23 17.75
N CYS A 263 -6.04 18.59 18.82
CA CYS A 263 -5.82 19.86 19.54
C CYS A 263 -4.56 19.77 20.42
N SER A 264 -3.40 19.74 19.79
CA SER A 264 -2.12 19.43 20.43
C SER A 264 -1.63 20.46 21.44
N SER A 265 -2.11 21.71 21.39
CA SER A 265 -1.79 22.74 22.40
C SER A 265 -2.71 22.76 23.62
N LEU A 266 -3.76 21.96 23.60
CA LEU A 266 -4.70 21.90 24.74
C LEU A 266 -4.04 21.16 25.91
N THR A 267 -3.96 21.81 27.08
CA THR A 267 -3.31 21.24 28.28
C THR A 267 -4.30 20.81 29.35
N VAL A 268 -5.41 21.54 29.48
CA VAL A 268 -6.50 21.25 30.41
C VAL A 268 -7.82 21.53 29.74
N ILE A 269 -8.80 20.68 29.99
CA ILE A 269 -10.19 20.91 29.56
C ILE A 269 -11.14 20.68 30.73
N THR A 270 -12.16 21.55 30.86
CA THR A 270 -13.20 21.40 31.86
C THR A 270 -14.52 21.10 31.18
N LEU A 271 -15.03 19.90 31.35
CA LEU A 271 -16.30 19.46 30.78
C LEU A 271 -17.49 20.06 31.55
N PRO A 272 -18.63 20.32 30.88
CA PRO A 272 -19.83 20.79 31.58
C PRO A 272 -20.36 19.80 32.60
N ASP A 273 -20.88 20.28 33.71
CA ASP A 273 -21.37 19.43 34.80
C ASP A 273 -22.51 18.50 34.40
N ASN A 274 -23.29 18.89 33.41
CA ASN A 274 -24.48 18.16 32.94
C ASN A 274 -24.23 17.47 31.55
N ILE A 275 -22.97 17.20 31.23
CA ILE A 275 -22.65 16.45 30.00
C ILE A 275 -23.36 15.09 30.02
N GLU A 276 -24.09 14.80 28.94
CA GLU A 276 -24.88 13.57 28.75
C GLU A 276 -24.23 12.59 27.82
N LYS A 277 -23.49 13.10 26.80
CA LYS A 277 -22.83 12.24 25.79
C LYS A 277 -21.45 12.77 25.41
N ILE A 278 -20.47 11.89 25.45
CA ILE A 278 -19.11 12.09 24.95
C ILE A 278 -18.88 11.08 23.82
N GLY A 279 -18.51 11.57 22.63
CA GLY A 279 -18.26 10.77 21.44
C GLY A 279 -16.96 9.98 21.50
N LYS A 280 -16.68 9.26 20.42
CA LYS A 280 -15.45 8.47 20.27
C LYS A 280 -14.27 9.37 19.92
N ARG A 281 -13.10 9.03 20.46
CA ARG A 281 -11.82 9.67 20.12
C ARG A 281 -11.84 11.20 20.23
N VAL A 282 -12.60 11.74 21.17
CA VAL A 282 -12.81 13.18 21.33
C VAL A 282 -11.49 13.93 21.49
N PHE A 283 -10.52 13.36 22.22
CA PHE A 283 -9.23 13.96 22.54
C PHE A 283 -8.05 13.23 21.89
N LYS A 284 -8.28 12.41 20.86
CA LYS A 284 -7.20 11.72 20.17
C LYS A 284 -6.14 12.71 19.65
N GLY A 285 -4.86 12.45 19.93
CA GLY A 285 -3.77 13.32 19.50
C GLY A 285 -3.67 14.67 20.23
N CYS A 286 -4.41 14.86 21.34
CA CYS A 286 -4.19 15.98 22.26
C CYS A 286 -2.96 15.71 23.14
N ILE A 287 -1.78 15.63 22.52
CA ILE A 287 -0.53 15.13 23.14
C ILE A 287 -0.08 15.88 24.39
N ASN A 288 -0.56 17.10 24.59
CA ASN A 288 -0.25 17.92 25.77
C ASN A 288 -1.42 18.00 26.76
N LEU A 289 -2.54 17.31 26.51
CA LEU A 289 -3.67 17.33 27.42
C LEU A 289 -3.35 16.51 28.68
N GLU A 290 -2.97 17.20 29.74
CA GLU A 290 -2.56 16.59 31.01
C GLU A 290 -3.74 16.32 31.94
N LYS A 291 -4.83 17.07 31.77
CA LYS A 291 -5.96 16.99 32.71
C LYS A 291 -7.31 17.28 32.06
N ILE A 292 -8.26 16.38 32.35
CA ILE A 292 -9.68 16.61 32.08
C ILE A 292 -10.39 16.83 33.42
N ASN A 293 -11.12 17.94 33.56
CA ASN A 293 -11.92 18.21 34.78
C ASN A 293 -13.37 17.86 34.50
N LEU A 294 -13.98 17.19 35.47
CA LEU A 294 -15.40 16.87 35.49
C LEU A 294 -15.86 16.88 36.97
N THR A 295 -17.00 17.40 37.25
CA THR A 295 -17.52 17.40 38.65
C THR A 295 -17.91 15.99 39.09
N VAL A 296 -17.70 15.70 40.34
CA VAL A 296 -18.10 14.41 40.96
C VAL A 296 -19.61 14.18 40.95
N SER A 297 -20.38 15.25 40.78
CA SER A 297 -21.85 15.22 40.70
C SER A 297 -22.38 14.88 39.30
N ASN A 298 -21.54 14.82 38.29
CA ASN A 298 -22.01 14.39 36.95
C ASN A 298 -22.72 13.03 37.04
N ALA A 299 -23.89 12.93 36.37
CA ALA A 299 -24.73 11.73 36.49
C ALA A 299 -24.19 10.56 35.67
N ASN A 300 -23.50 10.83 34.51
CA ASN A 300 -23.22 9.85 33.50
C ASN A 300 -21.75 9.37 33.49
N TYR A 301 -20.81 10.23 33.90
CA TYR A 301 -19.38 9.97 33.74
C TYR A 301 -18.59 10.13 35.05
N ILE A 302 -17.48 9.41 35.13
CA ILE A 302 -16.49 9.53 36.21
C ILE A 302 -15.09 9.55 35.56
N ILE A 303 -14.16 10.28 36.19
CA ILE A 303 -12.74 10.23 35.82
C ILE A 303 -12.03 9.35 36.87
N ASP A 304 -11.26 8.40 36.37
CA ASP A 304 -10.37 7.56 37.16
C ASP A 304 -9.08 7.27 36.36
N ASN A 305 -7.90 7.43 36.97
CA ASN A 305 -6.59 7.20 36.35
C ASN A 305 -6.41 7.89 34.98
N ASP A 306 -6.75 9.20 34.90
CA ASP A 306 -6.70 10.01 33.69
C ASP A 306 -7.57 9.49 32.53
N ALA A 307 -8.56 8.65 32.81
CA ALA A 307 -9.52 8.13 31.85
C ALA A 307 -10.95 8.48 32.27
N ILE A 308 -11.81 8.64 31.27
CA ILE A 308 -13.25 8.85 31.46
C ILE A 308 -13.97 7.53 31.27
N TYR A 309 -14.83 7.19 32.23
CA TYR A 309 -15.70 6.00 32.21
C TYR A 309 -17.17 6.40 32.32
N GLU A 310 -18.03 5.67 31.64
CA GLU A 310 -19.48 5.73 31.87
C GLU A 310 -19.84 5.10 33.20
N LYS A 311 -20.65 5.77 34.03
CA LYS A 311 -21.03 5.26 35.35
C LYS A 311 -21.93 4.02 35.31
N ASN A 312 -22.83 3.95 34.32
CA ASN A 312 -23.85 2.91 34.22
C ASN A 312 -23.32 1.60 33.61
N THR A 313 -22.38 1.70 32.65
CA THR A 313 -21.86 0.58 31.89
C THR A 313 -20.45 0.19 32.30
N ASN A 314 -19.74 1.04 33.02
CA ASN A 314 -18.29 1.04 33.25
C ASN A 314 -17.46 1.12 31.95
N ASN A 315 -18.05 1.46 30.78
CA ASN A 315 -17.29 1.55 29.53
C ASN A 315 -16.19 2.60 29.61
N LEU A 316 -15.01 2.27 29.13
CA LEU A 316 -13.92 3.21 28.91
C LEU A 316 -14.28 4.07 27.70
N VAL A 317 -14.37 5.40 27.90
CA VAL A 317 -14.75 6.36 26.85
C VAL A 317 -13.53 6.95 26.16
N THR A 318 -12.54 7.40 26.93
CA THR A 318 -11.32 8.02 26.43
C THR A 318 -10.23 8.00 27.52
N TYR A 319 -8.98 8.04 27.07
CA TYR A 319 -7.81 8.25 27.93
C TYR A 319 -7.20 9.63 27.61
N THR A 320 -6.57 10.25 28.58
CA THR A 320 -5.95 11.58 28.43
C THR A 320 -4.60 11.43 27.74
N SER A 321 -4.50 11.77 26.46
CA SER A 321 -3.32 11.52 25.63
C SER A 321 -2.02 12.12 26.17
N GLY A 322 -2.10 13.29 26.83
CA GLY A 322 -0.96 13.96 27.45
C GLY A 322 -0.64 13.50 28.88
N SER A 323 -1.35 12.47 29.39
CA SER A 323 -1.06 11.89 30.70
C SER A 323 0.41 11.47 30.81
N LYS A 324 1.05 11.79 31.92
CA LYS A 324 2.45 11.43 32.22
C LYS A 324 2.57 10.09 32.95
N GLN A 325 1.44 9.39 33.15
CA GLN A 325 1.45 8.09 33.83
C GLN A 325 2.16 7.04 32.97
N LYS A 326 3.13 6.37 33.57
CA LYS A 326 3.85 5.25 32.94
C LYS A 326 3.04 3.95 32.96
N ASN A 327 2.15 3.81 33.92
CA ASN A 327 1.30 2.63 34.13
C ASN A 327 -0.16 3.07 34.08
N PHE A 328 -0.88 2.63 33.04
CA PHE A 328 -2.33 2.83 32.96
C PHE A 328 -3.05 1.56 33.41
N ILE A 329 -3.79 1.68 34.53
CA ILE A 329 -4.60 0.59 35.07
C ILE A 329 -6.06 0.88 34.75
N ILE A 330 -6.65 0.05 33.89
CA ILE A 330 -8.05 0.18 33.52
C ILE A 330 -8.90 -0.36 34.64
N LYS A 331 -9.93 0.41 35.00
CA LYS A 331 -10.82 0.14 36.13
C LYS A 331 -11.48 -1.24 36.04
N ASP A 332 -11.60 -1.94 37.19
CA ASP A 332 -12.34 -3.18 37.27
C ASP A 332 -13.84 -2.97 36.96
N GLY A 333 -14.45 -4.01 36.37
CA GLY A 333 -15.82 -3.97 35.90
C GLY A 333 -15.98 -3.50 34.45
N VAL A 334 -14.90 -3.06 33.76
CA VAL A 334 -14.90 -2.85 32.34
C VAL A 334 -14.91 -4.22 31.64
N THR A 335 -15.91 -4.48 30.83
CA THR A 335 -16.07 -5.75 30.11
C THR A 335 -15.72 -5.67 28.63
N GLU A 336 -15.70 -4.47 28.08
CA GLU A 336 -15.43 -4.19 26.66
C GLU A 336 -14.45 -3.05 26.54
N ILE A 337 -13.42 -3.21 25.70
CA ILE A 337 -12.44 -2.16 25.36
C ILE A 337 -12.34 -2.06 23.85
N ASP A 338 -12.63 -0.87 23.30
CA ASP A 338 -12.22 -0.52 21.95
C ASP A 338 -10.70 -0.24 21.96
N ALA A 339 -9.92 -1.11 21.34
CA ALA A 339 -8.46 -0.99 21.31
C ALA A 339 -7.97 0.36 20.79
N GLN A 340 -8.77 1.05 20.00
CA GLN A 340 -8.44 2.36 19.46
C GLN A 340 -8.39 3.47 20.53
N ILE A 341 -9.06 3.30 21.67
CA ILE A 341 -8.94 4.24 22.80
C ILE A 341 -7.54 4.16 23.41
N LEU A 342 -6.91 2.99 23.36
CA LEU A 342 -5.57 2.78 23.89
C LEU A 342 -4.47 3.40 23.01
N LEU A 343 -4.76 3.81 21.77
CA LEU A 343 -3.81 4.54 20.94
C LEU A 343 -3.46 5.92 21.52
N ASP A 344 -4.29 6.45 22.39
CA ASP A 344 -4.01 7.68 23.13
C ASP A 344 -2.96 7.49 24.27
N CYS A 345 -2.54 6.26 24.55
CA CYS A 345 -1.55 5.94 25.60
C CYS A 345 -0.10 6.19 25.17
N ILE A 346 0.19 7.33 24.53
CA ILE A 346 1.49 7.64 23.92
C ILE A 346 2.67 7.68 24.88
N ASN A 347 2.43 8.03 26.18
CA ASN A 347 3.47 8.10 27.21
C ASN A 347 3.51 6.85 28.10
N THR A 348 2.55 5.93 27.94
CA THR A 348 2.37 4.78 28.81
C THR A 348 3.34 3.66 28.44
N GLU A 349 3.98 3.08 29.45
CA GLU A 349 4.88 1.94 29.29
C GLU A 349 4.19 0.59 29.55
N ILE A 350 3.22 0.59 30.46
CA ILE A 350 2.47 -0.62 30.85
C ILE A 350 0.98 -0.31 30.87
N ILE A 351 0.17 -1.14 30.22
CA ILE A 351 -1.28 -1.14 30.32
C ILE A 351 -1.71 -2.38 31.10
N THR A 352 -2.53 -2.19 32.13
CA THR A 352 -3.14 -3.30 32.87
C THR A 352 -4.63 -3.36 32.57
N LEU A 353 -5.03 -4.45 31.91
CA LEU A 353 -6.41 -4.74 31.53
C LEU A 353 -7.17 -5.33 32.76
N PRO A 354 -8.48 -5.06 32.88
CA PRO A 354 -9.27 -5.55 34.01
C PRO A 354 -9.53 -7.05 33.88
N GLU A 355 -9.66 -7.73 35.03
CA GLU A 355 -10.04 -9.15 35.12
C GLU A 355 -11.40 -9.43 34.46
N SER A 356 -12.31 -8.47 34.51
CA SER A 356 -13.67 -8.53 33.97
C SER A 356 -13.74 -8.45 32.42
N LEU A 357 -12.62 -8.22 31.71
CA LEU A 357 -12.60 -8.02 30.27
C LEU A 357 -13.08 -9.27 29.52
N VAL A 358 -14.08 -9.09 28.64
CA VAL A 358 -14.68 -10.16 27.80
C VAL A 358 -14.45 -9.89 26.32
N ASP A 359 -14.40 -8.62 25.91
CA ASP A 359 -14.27 -8.24 24.53
C ASP A 359 -13.21 -7.14 24.35
N PHE A 360 -12.14 -7.49 23.65
CA PHE A 360 -11.10 -6.57 23.22
C PHE A 360 -11.29 -6.29 21.74
N LYS A 361 -12.07 -5.24 21.43
CA LYS A 361 -12.49 -4.95 20.04
C LYS A 361 -11.38 -4.36 19.23
N TYR A 362 -10.94 -5.12 18.26
CA TYR A 362 -10.19 -4.62 17.12
C TYR A 362 -11.20 -4.17 16.03
N ASN A 363 -11.15 -2.90 15.64
CA ASN A 363 -12.05 -2.39 14.62
C ASN A 363 -11.42 -2.56 13.23
N GLN A 364 -12.09 -3.27 12.33
CA GLN A 364 -11.65 -3.61 10.97
C GLN A 364 -11.28 -2.40 10.08
N TYR A 365 -11.64 -1.18 10.46
CA TYR A 365 -11.41 0.02 9.63
C TYR A 365 -10.18 0.86 10.05
N ASN A 366 -9.46 0.50 11.11
CA ASN A 366 -8.27 1.22 11.58
C ASN A 366 -7.26 0.26 12.24
N SER A 367 -6.66 -0.54 11.42
CA SER A 367 -5.76 -1.63 11.77
C SER A 367 -4.33 -1.16 12.11
N LEU A 368 -4.20 -0.06 12.85
CA LEU A 368 -2.88 0.42 13.29
C LEU A 368 -2.37 -0.29 14.55
N GLY A 369 -3.12 -1.27 15.09
CA GLY A 369 -2.71 -1.98 16.30
C GLY A 369 -2.43 -1.01 17.45
N MET A 370 -1.29 -1.17 18.11
CA MET A 370 -0.77 -0.25 19.13
C MET A 370 0.40 0.61 18.60
N SER A 371 0.46 0.85 17.30
CA SER A 371 1.58 1.57 16.65
C SER A 371 1.80 3.00 17.17
N GLU A 372 0.73 3.68 17.57
CA GLU A 372 0.82 5.03 18.13
C GLU A 372 1.33 5.03 19.60
N CYS A 373 1.35 3.86 20.27
CA CYS A 373 1.85 3.71 21.65
C CYS A 373 3.35 3.38 21.66
N GLU A 374 4.17 4.26 21.09
CA GLU A 374 5.62 4.02 20.88
C GLU A 374 6.42 3.70 22.16
N ASN A 375 5.87 3.98 23.35
CA ASN A 375 6.51 3.71 24.64
C ASN A 375 6.05 2.40 25.29
N LEU A 376 5.04 1.72 24.72
CA LEU A 376 4.41 0.57 25.33
C LEU A 376 5.32 -0.66 25.33
N LYS A 377 5.65 -1.16 26.51
CA LYS A 377 6.52 -2.33 26.75
C LYS A 377 5.75 -3.58 27.15
N ALA A 378 4.58 -3.42 27.80
CA ALA A 378 3.79 -4.53 28.29
C ALA A 378 2.29 -4.22 28.36
N ILE A 379 1.49 -5.25 28.06
CA ILE A 379 0.05 -5.29 28.33
C ILE A 379 -0.16 -6.47 29.29
N ASN A 380 -0.63 -6.16 30.49
CA ASN A 380 -0.86 -7.15 31.53
C ASN A 380 -2.36 -7.40 31.74
N ILE A 381 -2.73 -8.62 32.07
CA ILE A 381 -4.07 -9.01 32.49
C ILE A 381 -3.97 -10.07 33.57
N SER A 382 -4.96 -10.09 34.50
CA SER A 382 -5.03 -11.10 35.56
C SER A 382 -5.09 -12.53 35.00
N ASP A 383 -4.38 -13.45 35.64
CA ASP A 383 -4.48 -14.89 35.34
C ASP A 383 -5.89 -15.47 35.59
N ASN A 384 -6.74 -14.77 36.30
CA ASN A 384 -8.15 -15.17 36.52
C ASN A 384 -9.05 -14.78 35.32
N ASN A 385 -8.61 -13.89 34.42
CA ASN A 385 -9.40 -13.58 33.20
C ASN A 385 -9.66 -14.87 32.43
N THR A 386 -10.87 -15.04 31.91
CA THR A 386 -11.32 -16.29 31.29
C THR A 386 -11.01 -16.39 29.80
N LEU A 387 -10.75 -15.27 29.12
CA LEU A 387 -10.61 -15.18 27.65
C LEU A 387 -9.21 -14.77 27.19
N TYR A 388 -8.46 -14.06 28.03
CA TYR A 388 -7.17 -13.50 27.67
C TYR A 388 -6.09 -13.89 28.68
N ARG A 389 -4.84 -13.86 28.22
CA ARG A 389 -3.65 -14.10 29.03
C ARG A 389 -2.50 -13.22 28.55
N SER A 390 -1.69 -12.75 29.50
CA SER A 390 -0.44 -12.07 29.20
C SER A 390 0.73 -13.01 29.45
N ILE A 391 1.65 -13.11 28.48
CA ILE A 391 2.94 -13.77 28.66
C ILE A 391 4.02 -12.75 28.37
N ASP A 392 4.83 -12.48 29.38
CA ASP A 392 5.90 -11.48 29.28
C ASP A 392 5.42 -10.15 28.67
N GLY A 393 4.23 -9.69 29.08
CA GLY A 393 3.63 -8.44 28.59
C GLY A 393 3.04 -8.48 27.19
N VAL A 394 3.00 -9.63 26.54
CA VAL A 394 2.35 -9.85 25.24
C VAL A 394 0.96 -10.43 25.48
N LEU A 395 -0.06 -9.85 24.85
CA LEU A 395 -1.45 -10.27 25.01
C LEU A 395 -1.81 -11.41 24.05
N TYR A 396 -2.32 -12.49 24.61
CA TYR A 396 -2.82 -13.67 23.91
C TYR A 396 -4.27 -13.97 24.25
N SER A 397 -4.91 -14.82 23.43
CA SER A 397 -6.07 -15.61 23.88
C SER A 397 -5.69 -16.48 25.08
N LYS A 398 -6.68 -16.85 25.89
CA LYS A 398 -6.45 -17.63 27.15
C LYS A 398 -5.70 -18.94 26.91
N ASP A 399 -6.02 -19.62 25.83
CA ASP A 399 -5.43 -20.91 25.40
C ASP A 399 -4.11 -20.75 24.66
N LEU A 400 -3.66 -19.51 24.43
CA LEU A 400 -2.45 -19.13 23.69
C LEU A 400 -2.52 -19.39 22.19
N SER A 401 -3.67 -19.79 21.65
CA SER A 401 -3.83 -20.08 20.22
C SER A 401 -3.72 -18.84 19.33
N SER A 402 -4.00 -17.65 19.87
CA SER A 402 -3.89 -16.39 19.15
C SER A 402 -3.00 -15.39 19.87
N LEU A 403 -1.97 -14.88 19.22
CA LEU A 403 -1.23 -13.69 19.64
C LEU A 403 -2.02 -12.46 19.18
N ILE A 404 -2.51 -11.66 20.16
CA ILE A 404 -3.43 -10.54 19.90
C ILE A 404 -2.68 -9.23 19.75
N VAL A 405 -1.81 -8.89 20.74
CA VAL A 405 -1.04 -7.64 20.72
C VAL A 405 0.36 -7.87 21.25
N PHE A 406 1.34 -7.46 20.45
CA PHE A 406 2.74 -7.33 20.83
C PHE A 406 3.05 -5.83 21.01
N PRO A 407 3.53 -5.39 22.18
CA PRO A 407 3.77 -3.97 22.45
C PRO A 407 4.79 -3.33 21.53
N ALA A 408 4.52 -2.09 21.07
CA ALA A 408 5.33 -1.41 20.06
C ALA A 408 6.79 -1.12 20.50
N ASN A 409 7.06 -1.01 21.80
CA ASN A 409 8.41 -0.79 22.35
C ASN A 409 9.04 -2.02 22.99
N LYS A 410 8.59 -3.21 22.62
CA LYS A 410 9.19 -4.47 23.10
C LYS A 410 10.29 -4.91 22.13
N THR A 411 11.40 -5.45 22.68
CA THR A 411 12.63 -5.77 21.95
C THR A 411 12.69 -7.21 21.38
N ASP A 412 13.73 -7.48 20.57
CA ASP A 412 13.93 -8.61 19.67
C ASP A 412 13.87 -10.02 20.22
N SER A 413 14.15 -10.26 21.47
CA SER A 413 14.40 -11.62 21.97
C SER A 413 13.13 -12.42 22.31
N TYR A 414 11.98 -12.06 21.70
CA TYR A 414 10.71 -12.71 22.01
C TYR A 414 10.51 -14.00 21.20
N VAL A 415 10.16 -15.06 21.91
CA VAL A 415 9.80 -16.35 21.30
C VAL A 415 8.29 -16.53 21.37
N ILE A 416 7.66 -16.62 20.18
CA ILE A 416 6.23 -16.88 20.07
C ILE A 416 5.93 -18.27 20.67
N SER A 417 4.84 -18.35 21.45
CA SER A 417 4.41 -19.61 22.07
C SER A 417 4.20 -20.72 21.04
N ASP A 418 4.65 -21.93 21.36
CA ASP A 418 4.45 -23.15 20.57
C ASP A 418 2.95 -23.57 20.41
N LYS A 419 2.06 -22.93 21.16
CA LYS A 419 0.60 -23.11 21.04
C LYS A 419 -0.05 -22.14 20.07
N THR A 420 0.71 -21.13 19.58
CA THR A 420 0.13 -20.08 18.73
C THR A 420 -0.16 -20.59 17.32
N VAL A 421 -1.42 -20.54 16.95
CA VAL A 421 -1.90 -20.92 15.62
C VAL A 421 -2.12 -19.69 14.74
N THR A 422 -2.45 -18.55 15.35
CA THR A 422 -2.75 -17.30 14.64
C THR A 422 -1.97 -16.14 15.23
N ILE A 423 -1.32 -15.36 14.35
CA ILE A 423 -0.88 -14.01 14.66
C ILE A 423 -2.01 -13.08 14.26
N GLY A 424 -2.52 -12.29 15.21
CA GLY A 424 -3.69 -11.43 15.04
C GLY A 424 -3.47 -10.29 14.06
N GLU A 425 -4.57 -9.64 13.67
CA GLU A 425 -4.54 -8.40 12.88
C GLU A 425 -3.73 -7.33 13.63
N ALA A 426 -2.83 -6.62 12.91
CA ALA A 426 -1.96 -5.58 13.43
C ALA A 426 -1.20 -5.94 14.74
N ALA A 427 -0.99 -7.22 15.01
CA ALA A 427 -0.48 -7.71 16.29
C ALA A 427 0.91 -7.15 16.66
N PHE A 428 1.78 -6.92 15.69
CA PHE A 428 3.11 -6.33 15.85
C PHE A 428 3.23 -4.92 15.27
N ALA A 429 2.11 -4.33 14.81
CA ALA A 429 2.14 -3.06 14.09
C ALA A 429 2.88 -1.96 14.86
N GLY A 430 3.76 -1.22 14.16
CA GLY A 430 4.55 -0.10 14.69
C GLY A 430 5.67 -0.50 15.65
N ASN A 431 6.02 -1.78 15.74
CA ASN A 431 7.19 -2.17 16.53
C ASN A 431 8.50 -1.87 15.79
N ASP A 432 9.12 -0.73 16.14
CA ASP A 432 10.41 -0.29 15.59
C ASP A 432 11.61 -0.85 16.34
N LYS A 433 11.44 -1.73 17.33
CA LYS A 433 12.54 -2.30 18.12
C LYS A 433 12.96 -3.67 17.64
N MET A 434 12.03 -4.37 16.99
CA MET A 434 12.29 -5.71 16.47
C MET A 434 13.11 -5.64 15.19
N THR A 435 14.23 -6.38 15.14
CA THR A 435 15.07 -6.53 13.97
C THR A 435 14.93 -7.90 13.32
N SER A 436 14.48 -8.90 14.10
CA SER A 436 14.29 -10.26 13.61
C SER A 436 13.11 -10.97 14.28
N ILE A 437 12.46 -11.89 13.55
CA ILE A 437 11.43 -12.77 14.10
C ILE A 437 11.44 -14.14 13.41
N ASP A 438 11.29 -15.20 14.23
CA ASP A 438 11.03 -16.57 13.75
C ASP A 438 9.56 -16.91 13.98
N ILE A 439 8.81 -17.13 12.89
CA ILE A 439 7.41 -17.56 12.96
C ILE A 439 7.37 -19.08 13.01
N PRO A 440 7.00 -19.67 14.15
CA PRO A 440 7.11 -21.12 14.33
C PRO A 440 6.11 -21.90 13.44
N SER A 441 6.43 -23.16 13.15
CA SER A 441 5.69 -24.03 12.22
C SER A 441 4.25 -24.37 12.64
N ASN A 442 3.89 -24.14 13.91
CA ASN A 442 2.52 -24.29 14.39
C ASN A 442 1.61 -23.12 13.99
N VAL A 443 2.17 -21.96 13.61
CA VAL A 443 1.40 -20.82 13.11
C VAL A 443 0.86 -21.15 11.71
N LYS A 444 -0.47 -21.02 11.56
CA LYS A 444 -1.19 -21.29 10.30
C LYS A 444 -1.58 -20.00 9.56
N SER A 445 -1.71 -18.89 10.27
CA SER A 445 -2.10 -17.63 9.67
C SER A 445 -1.43 -16.44 10.32
N ILE A 446 -1.06 -15.48 9.47
CA ILE A 446 -0.64 -14.12 9.83
C ILE A 446 -1.77 -13.18 9.41
N GLY A 447 -2.29 -12.39 10.34
CA GLY A 447 -3.40 -11.46 10.15
C GLY A 447 -3.04 -10.26 9.26
N SER A 448 -4.06 -9.53 8.83
CA SER A 448 -3.87 -8.28 8.08
C SER A 448 -3.06 -7.29 8.89
N MET A 449 -2.14 -6.57 8.21
CA MET A 449 -1.28 -5.55 8.83
C MET A 449 -0.47 -6.02 10.05
N ALA A 450 -0.29 -7.33 10.24
CA ALA A 450 0.31 -7.91 11.44
C ALA A 450 1.67 -7.29 11.79
N PHE A 451 2.49 -6.96 10.82
CA PHE A 451 3.80 -6.31 10.96
C PHE A 451 3.85 -4.93 10.30
N ASN A 452 2.69 -4.26 10.13
CA ASN A 452 2.63 -2.93 9.54
C ASN A 452 3.59 -1.96 10.23
N GLY A 453 4.47 -1.31 9.47
CA GLY A 453 5.38 -0.28 9.97
C GLY A 453 6.45 -0.80 10.94
N CYS A 454 6.79 -2.10 10.92
CA CYS A 454 7.95 -2.62 11.63
C CYS A 454 9.23 -2.23 10.89
N LYS A 455 9.59 -0.94 10.94
CA LYS A 455 10.61 -0.33 10.07
C LYS A 455 11.99 -0.93 10.19
N ASN A 456 12.35 -1.45 11.38
CA ASN A 456 13.67 -2.03 11.62
C ASN A 456 13.71 -3.55 11.43
N LEU A 457 12.59 -4.18 11.09
CA LEU A 457 12.50 -5.62 10.86
C LEU A 457 13.27 -5.98 9.59
N LYS A 458 14.36 -6.73 9.77
CA LYS A 458 15.27 -7.13 8.70
C LYS A 458 15.17 -8.61 8.36
N ASP A 459 15.14 -9.45 9.37
CA ASP A 459 15.18 -10.90 9.22
C ASP A 459 13.83 -11.51 9.65
N VAL A 460 13.08 -12.04 8.70
CA VAL A 460 11.83 -12.75 8.94
C VAL A 460 11.99 -14.19 8.46
N LYS A 461 11.85 -15.12 9.41
CA LYS A 461 11.82 -16.54 9.07
C LYS A 461 10.40 -17.07 9.16
N LEU A 462 9.87 -17.47 8.01
CA LEU A 462 8.58 -18.14 7.89
C LEU A 462 8.83 -19.65 7.76
N ASN A 463 8.22 -20.43 8.63
CA ASN A 463 8.42 -21.89 8.64
C ASN A 463 7.28 -22.63 7.93
N GLU A 464 7.55 -23.83 7.45
CA GLU A 464 6.55 -24.71 6.87
C GLU A 464 5.39 -24.96 7.84
N GLY A 465 4.17 -24.93 7.28
CA GLY A 465 2.93 -25.04 8.04
C GLY A 465 2.11 -23.75 8.03
N LEU A 466 2.71 -22.60 7.70
CA LEU A 466 2.00 -21.34 7.45
C LEU A 466 1.14 -21.49 6.18
N ALA A 467 -0.14 -21.19 6.26
CA ALA A 467 -1.08 -21.36 5.13
C ALA A 467 -1.52 -20.02 4.51
N ASN A 468 -1.67 -18.98 5.33
CA ASN A 468 -2.24 -17.71 4.88
C ASN A 468 -1.45 -16.52 5.43
N ILE A 469 -1.29 -15.48 4.57
CA ILE A 469 -0.74 -14.17 4.95
C ILE A 469 -1.76 -13.10 4.55
N GLY A 470 -2.22 -12.32 5.53
CA GLY A 470 -3.26 -11.31 5.39
C GLY A 470 -2.82 -10.07 4.62
N SER A 471 -3.79 -9.23 4.25
CA SER A 471 -3.53 -7.99 3.50
C SER A 471 -2.58 -7.06 4.26
N ASN A 472 -1.63 -6.47 3.52
CA ASN A 472 -0.67 -5.51 4.07
C ASN A 472 0.14 -6.05 5.27
N ALA A 473 0.31 -7.38 5.39
CA ALA A 473 0.88 -7.99 6.58
C ALA A 473 2.27 -7.47 6.93
N PHE A 474 3.10 -7.15 5.95
CA PHE A 474 4.45 -6.59 6.10
C PHE A 474 4.58 -5.21 5.43
N ILE A 475 3.48 -4.47 5.26
CA ILE A 475 3.53 -3.12 4.67
C ILE A 475 4.49 -2.22 5.46
N ALA A 476 5.29 -1.42 4.75
CA ALA A 476 6.25 -0.46 5.31
C ALA A 476 7.28 -1.11 6.28
N CYS A 477 7.68 -2.36 6.03
CA CYS A 477 8.84 -2.97 6.67
C CYS A 477 10.11 -2.50 5.94
N ASP A 478 10.51 -1.23 6.20
CA ASP A 478 11.52 -0.51 5.40
C ASP A 478 12.87 -1.23 5.29
N ASN A 479 13.29 -1.98 6.34
CA ASN A 479 14.60 -2.65 6.38
C ASN A 479 14.57 -4.13 5.98
N LEU A 480 13.42 -4.68 5.60
CA LEU A 480 13.31 -6.05 5.12
C LEU A 480 14.02 -6.18 3.76
N GLU A 481 15.13 -6.93 3.71
CA GLU A 481 15.93 -7.06 2.49
C GLU A 481 15.59 -8.34 1.69
N ASN A 482 15.27 -9.42 2.38
CA ASN A 482 15.02 -10.73 1.76
C ASN A 482 13.88 -11.44 2.46
N ILE A 483 13.07 -12.16 1.71
CA ILE A 483 12.00 -12.99 2.26
C ILE A 483 11.83 -14.29 1.45
N GLU A 484 11.64 -15.40 2.12
CA GLU A 484 11.27 -16.68 1.53
C GLU A 484 9.91 -17.11 2.06
N ILE A 485 8.95 -17.33 1.16
CA ILE A 485 7.60 -17.78 1.48
C ILE A 485 7.58 -19.30 1.39
N PRO A 486 7.26 -20.01 2.49
CA PRO A 486 7.24 -21.46 2.51
C PRO A 486 6.19 -22.05 1.57
N ASP A 487 6.43 -23.26 1.06
CA ASP A 487 5.56 -23.91 0.09
C ASP A 487 4.19 -24.31 0.68
N SER A 488 4.06 -24.32 1.99
CA SER A 488 2.75 -24.46 2.66
C SER A 488 1.79 -23.29 2.45
N VAL A 489 2.28 -22.09 2.08
CA VAL A 489 1.44 -20.92 1.77
C VAL A 489 0.80 -21.10 0.41
N GLN A 490 -0.53 -21.14 0.39
CA GLN A 490 -1.32 -21.28 -0.83
C GLN A 490 -1.77 -19.93 -1.39
N GLU A 491 -1.99 -18.96 -0.52
CA GLU A 491 -2.48 -17.65 -0.90
C GLU A 491 -1.90 -16.56 0.02
N MET A 492 -1.52 -15.44 -0.60
CA MET A 492 -1.24 -14.18 0.06
C MET A 492 -2.28 -13.14 -0.38
N ALA A 493 -2.72 -12.30 0.55
CA ALA A 493 -3.66 -11.23 0.24
C ALA A 493 -2.97 -10.03 -0.45
N SER A 494 -3.73 -8.95 -0.71
CA SER A 494 -3.22 -7.75 -1.39
C SER A 494 -2.21 -6.98 -0.53
N GLY A 495 -1.23 -6.34 -1.17
CA GLY A 495 -0.31 -5.38 -0.55
C GLY A 495 0.66 -5.97 0.47
N VAL A 496 0.89 -7.29 0.50
CA VAL A 496 1.63 -7.95 1.60
C VAL A 496 2.97 -7.28 1.88
N PHE A 497 3.72 -6.87 0.85
CA PHE A 497 5.03 -6.22 0.97
C PHE A 497 5.02 -4.78 0.42
N MET A 498 3.85 -4.14 0.32
CA MET A 498 3.75 -2.76 -0.13
C MET A 498 4.68 -1.85 0.69
N ASP A 499 5.39 -0.92 0.03
CA ASP A 499 6.30 0.06 0.65
C ASP A 499 7.48 -0.57 1.45
N CYS A 500 7.89 -1.80 1.10
CA CYS A 500 9.11 -2.41 1.64
C CYS A 500 10.34 -1.91 0.86
N LYS A 501 10.85 -0.73 1.21
CA LYS A 501 11.80 0.05 0.40
C LYS A 501 13.14 -0.64 0.12
N LEU A 502 13.65 -1.47 1.05
CA LEU A 502 14.92 -2.17 0.91
C LEU A 502 14.77 -3.64 0.50
N LEU A 503 13.56 -4.12 0.19
CA LEU A 503 13.32 -5.50 -0.24
C LEU A 503 13.98 -5.73 -1.62
N LYS A 504 14.94 -6.66 -1.66
CA LYS A 504 15.73 -6.98 -2.86
C LYS A 504 15.37 -8.31 -3.47
N ASN A 505 15.21 -9.34 -2.63
CA ASN A 505 15.03 -10.71 -3.09
C ASN A 505 13.82 -11.35 -2.44
N VAL A 506 12.94 -11.89 -3.25
CA VAL A 506 11.74 -12.61 -2.82
C VAL A 506 11.70 -13.97 -3.47
N LYS A 507 11.54 -15.03 -2.66
CA LYS A 507 11.16 -16.34 -3.14
C LYS A 507 9.73 -16.60 -2.73
N LEU A 508 8.84 -16.72 -3.71
CA LEU A 508 7.44 -17.05 -3.50
C LEU A 508 7.22 -18.55 -3.33
N SER A 509 6.13 -18.93 -2.65
CA SER A 509 5.70 -20.33 -2.53
C SER A 509 5.41 -20.91 -3.91
N SER A 510 5.89 -22.12 -4.16
CA SER A 510 5.65 -22.84 -5.43
C SER A 510 4.18 -23.21 -5.66
N ASN A 511 3.34 -23.16 -4.62
CA ASN A 511 1.92 -23.51 -4.68
C ASN A 511 0.99 -22.32 -4.97
N MET A 512 1.52 -21.09 -5.06
CA MET A 512 0.71 -19.91 -5.38
C MET A 512 0.30 -19.89 -6.85
N LYS A 513 -0.94 -19.52 -7.10
CA LYS A 513 -1.50 -19.39 -8.45
C LYS A 513 -1.73 -17.94 -8.88
N VAL A 514 -1.78 -17.03 -7.95
CA VAL A 514 -2.07 -15.62 -8.23
C VAL A 514 -1.17 -14.70 -7.40
N LEU A 515 -0.74 -13.58 -7.99
CA LEU A 515 -0.16 -12.45 -7.28
C LEU A 515 -1.23 -11.37 -7.17
N LYS A 516 -1.64 -11.03 -5.94
CA LYS A 516 -2.71 -10.07 -5.66
C LYS A 516 -2.27 -8.61 -5.82
N ASP A 517 -3.25 -7.70 -5.86
CA ASP A 517 -3.07 -6.27 -6.07
C ASP A 517 -1.99 -5.68 -5.15
N GLY A 518 -1.11 -4.86 -5.74
CA GLY A 518 -0.12 -4.07 -5.02
C GLY A 518 0.85 -4.86 -4.15
N MET A 519 1.07 -6.17 -4.43
CA MET A 519 1.86 -7.05 -3.53
C MET A 519 3.25 -6.50 -3.25
N PHE A 520 3.90 -5.87 -4.23
CA PHE A 520 5.23 -5.26 -4.16
C PHE A 520 5.21 -3.78 -4.55
N TYR A 521 4.08 -3.11 -4.41
CA TYR A 521 3.94 -1.68 -4.71
C TYR A 521 4.96 -0.86 -3.91
N ASP A 522 5.70 0.06 -4.56
CA ASP A 522 6.78 0.89 -3.97
C ASP A 522 7.94 0.08 -3.33
N CYS A 523 8.19 -1.16 -3.79
CA CYS A 523 9.41 -1.89 -3.43
C CYS A 523 10.59 -1.42 -4.29
N PHE A 524 11.07 -0.20 -4.06
CA PHE A 524 12.06 0.47 -4.92
C PHE A 524 13.37 -0.31 -5.14
N SER A 525 13.77 -1.15 -4.17
CA SER A 525 15.02 -1.92 -4.24
C SER A 525 14.85 -3.33 -4.80
N LEU A 526 13.64 -3.73 -5.22
CA LEU A 526 13.38 -5.10 -5.66
C LEU A 526 14.15 -5.42 -6.94
N GLU A 527 15.01 -6.45 -6.84
CA GLU A 527 15.87 -6.90 -7.93
C GLU A 527 15.44 -8.26 -8.48
N ASN A 528 15.08 -9.19 -7.58
CA ASN A 528 14.81 -10.58 -7.92
C ASN A 528 13.53 -11.10 -7.28
N VAL A 529 12.66 -11.69 -8.10
CA VAL A 529 11.46 -12.41 -7.65
C VAL A 529 11.47 -13.80 -8.26
N VAL A 530 11.54 -14.83 -7.42
CA VAL A 530 11.36 -16.22 -7.86
C VAL A 530 9.86 -16.52 -7.84
N MET A 531 9.26 -16.53 -9.02
CA MET A 531 7.83 -16.78 -9.19
C MET A 531 7.48 -18.27 -9.18
N PRO A 532 6.27 -18.64 -8.72
CA PRO A 532 5.76 -20.00 -8.81
C PRO A 532 5.53 -20.43 -10.27
N LEU A 533 5.90 -21.69 -10.60
CA LEU A 533 5.76 -22.22 -11.96
C LEU A 533 4.31 -22.39 -12.42
N ASN A 534 3.37 -22.48 -11.48
CA ASN A 534 1.94 -22.64 -11.73
C ASN A 534 1.17 -21.33 -11.59
N LEU A 535 1.86 -20.18 -11.69
CA LEU A 535 1.23 -18.86 -11.60
C LEU A 535 0.29 -18.66 -12.79
N GLU A 536 -0.97 -18.35 -12.52
CA GLU A 536 -1.99 -18.16 -13.54
C GLU A 536 -2.30 -16.68 -13.81
N GLN A 537 -2.14 -15.80 -12.79
CA GLN A 537 -2.55 -14.41 -12.90
C GLN A 537 -1.69 -13.46 -12.07
N ILE A 538 -1.39 -12.29 -12.65
CA ILE A 538 -0.76 -11.12 -12.01
C ILE A 538 -1.81 -10.01 -11.96
N TYR A 539 -2.18 -9.57 -10.76
CA TYR A 539 -3.20 -8.56 -10.49
C TYR A 539 -2.67 -7.14 -10.69
N PRO A 540 -3.57 -6.10 -10.62
CA PRO A 540 -3.13 -4.71 -10.80
C PRO A 540 -2.05 -4.28 -9.80
N ASP A 541 -1.24 -3.32 -10.22
CA ASP A 541 -0.25 -2.64 -9.38
C ASP A 541 0.75 -3.57 -8.64
N THR A 542 0.86 -4.84 -9.06
CA THR A 542 1.65 -5.86 -8.33
C THR A 542 3.11 -5.44 -8.15
N PHE A 543 3.74 -4.85 -9.18
CA PHE A 543 5.14 -4.43 -9.20
C PHE A 543 5.29 -2.93 -9.49
N THR A 544 4.26 -2.13 -9.30
CA THR A 544 4.32 -0.68 -9.50
C THR A 544 5.46 -0.06 -8.71
N SER A 545 6.24 0.81 -9.35
CA SER A 545 7.41 1.52 -8.78
C SER A 545 8.52 0.59 -8.23
N CYS A 546 8.67 -0.62 -8.77
CA CYS A 546 9.83 -1.47 -8.47
C CYS A 546 11.04 -0.98 -9.27
N HIS A 547 11.65 0.14 -8.85
CA HIS A 547 12.63 0.88 -9.63
C HIS A 547 13.89 0.07 -9.98
N ASN A 548 14.35 -0.82 -9.09
CA ASN A 548 15.57 -1.62 -9.32
C ASN A 548 15.33 -2.91 -10.10
N LEU A 549 14.09 -3.21 -10.46
CA LEU A 549 13.75 -4.40 -11.23
C LEU A 549 14.26 -4.25 -12.66
N LYS A 550 15.25 -5.07 -13.03
CA LYS A 550 15.86 -5.06 -14.37
C LYS A 550 15.31 -6.15 -15.27
N ASN A 551 14.92 -7.26 -14.68
CA ASN A 551 14.38 -8.43 -15.37
C ASN A 551 13.18 -8.97 -14.59
N LEU A 552 12.14 -9.36 -15.30
CA LEU A 552 10.98 -10.01 -14.72
C LEU A 552 10.65 -11.25 -15.56
N ASN A 553 10.88 -12.43 -15.00
CA ASN A 553 10.61 -13.70 -15.67
C ASN A 553 9.16 -14.11 -15.44
N ILE A 554 8.30 -13.93 -16.42
CA ILE A 554 6.89 -14.34 -16.38
C ILE A 554 6.80 -15.85 -16.68
N PRO A 555 6.25 -16.68 -15.78
CA PRO A 555 6.06 -18.11 -16.02
C PRO A 555 5.15 -18.39 -17.21
N GLU A 556 5.40 -19.49 -17.93
CA GLU A 556 4.60 -19.91 -19.08
C GLU A 556 3.13 -20.24 -18.74
N SER A 557 2.85 -20.51 -17.47
CA SER A 557 1.51 -20.77 -16.96
C SER A 557 0.61 -19.55 -16.84
N VAL A 558 1.19 -18.33 -16.92
CA VAL A 558 0.45 -17.08 -16.75
C VAL A 558 -0.51 -16.87 -17.92
N LYS A 559 -1.79 -16.63 -17.59
CA LYS A 559 -2.86 -16.36 -18.55
C LYS A 559 -3.29 -14.90 -18.57
N TYR A 560 -3.23 -14.22 -17.42
CA TYR A 560 -3.75 -12.85 -17.28
C TYR A 560 -2.75 -11.96 -16.57
N ILE A 561 -2.48 -10.79 -17.18
CA ILE A 561 -1.66 -9.73 -16.61
C ILE A 561 -2.52 -8.47 -16.60
N ASN A 562 -2.85 -7.96 -15.42
CA ASN A 562 -3.81 -6.89 -15.27
C ASN A 562 -3.20 -5.49 -15.46
N ASN A 563 -4.06 -4.45 -15.36
CA ASN A 563 -3.68 -3.06 -15.54
C ASN A 563 -2.56 -2.65 -14.58
N TYR A 564 -1.61 -1.86 -15.05
CA TYR A 564 -0.53 -1.28 -14.23
C TYR A 564 0.33 -2.33 -13.48
N ALA A 565 0.31 -3.58 -13.92
CA ALA A 565 0.94 -4.67 -13.17
C ALA A 565 2.45 -4.48 -12.94
N VAL A 566 3.15 -3.79 -13.86
CA VAL A 566 4.60 -3.55 -13.85
C VAL A 566 4.91 -2.13 -14.36
N ASP A 567 4.10 -1.16 -13.98
CA ASP A 567 4.34 0.24 -14.34
C ASP A 567 5.38 0.88 -13.41
N ASP A 568 5.94 1.99 -13.83
CA ASP A 568 7.00 2.75 -13.16
C ASP A 568 8.23 1.92 -12.75
N CYS A 569 8.49 0.80 -13.44
CA CYS A 569 9.73 0.03 -13.28
C CYS A 569 10.82 0.66 -14.15
N ILE A 570 11.45 1.73 -13.65
CA ILE A 570 12.33 2.63 -14.44
C ILE A 570 13.57 1.95 -15.00
N ASN A 571 14.07 0.85 -14.38
CA ASN A 571 15.25 0.11 -14.86
C ASN A 571 14.89 -1.15 -15.64
N LEU A 572 13.61 -1.48 -15.83
CA LEU A 572 13.18 -2.57 -16.69
C LEU A 572 13.21 -2.09 -18.15
N GLU A 573 14.14 -2.59 -18.95
CA GLU A 573 14.34 -2.17 -20.35
C GLU A 573 13.51 -2.98 -21.33
N SER A 574 13.15 -4.20 -20.95
CA SER A 574 12.39 -5.10 -21.81
C SER A 574 11.66 -6.14 -20.99
N ILE A 575 10.68 -6.80 -21.61
CA ILE A 575 9.95 -7.91 -21.03
C ILE A 575 9.69 -9.00 -22.06
N THR A 576 9.81 -10.27 -21.64
CA THR A 576 9.40 -11.42 -22.45
C THR A 576 8.05 -11.92 -21.93
N ILE A 577 7.08 -11.98 -22.85
CA ILE A 577 5.72 -12.41 -22.53
C ILE A 577 5.48 -13.78 -23.17
N PRO A 578 5.11 -14.79 -22.36
CA PRO A 578 4.79 -16.12 -22.86
C PRO A 578 3.66 -16.12 -23.88
N SER A 579 3.70 -17.06 -24.84
CA SER A 579 2.70 -17.19 -25.92
C SER A 579 1.29 -17.48 -25.38
N ASP A 580 1.21 -18.08 -24.21
CA ASP A 580 -0.02 -18.56 -23.59
C ASP A 580 -0.77 -17.49 -22.78
N VAL A 581 -0.28 -16.24 -22.77
CA VAL A 581 -0.97 -15.12 -22.14
C VAL A 581 -2.18 -14.72 -22.98
N ASP A 582 -3.38 -14.86 -22.41
CA ASP A 582 -4.66 -14.57 -23.07
C ASP A 582 -4.97 -13.07 -23.10
N ASP A 583 -4.62 -12.33 -22.02
CA ASP A 583 -4.94 -10.91 -21.89
C ASP A 583 -3.87 -10.12 -21.12
N ILE A 584 -3.63 -8.88 -21.59
CA ILE A 584 -2.73 -7.90 -21.00
C ILE A 584 -3.50 -6.60 -20.79
N GLY A 585 -3.54 -6.13 -19.57
CA GLY A 585 -4.27 -4.95 -19.14
C GLY A 585 -3.69 -3.62 -19.64
N GLU A 586 -4.41 -2.54 -19.37
CA GLU A 586 -4.01 -1.17 -19.74
C GLU A 586 -2.73 -0.78 -18.98
N MET A 587 -1.74 -0.22 -19.71
CA MET A 587 -0.45 0.26 -19.16
C MET A 587 0.29 -0.77 -18.31
N ALA A 588 0.11 -2.06 -18.59
CA ALA A 588 0.70 -3.13 -17.78
C ALA A 588 2.23 -3.12 -17.80
N PHE A 589 2.87 -2.66 -18.86
CA PHE A 589 4.33 -2.60 -19.03
C PHE A 589 4.77 -1.37 -19.79
N GLY A 590 6.03 -0.93 -19.56
CA GLY A 590 6.72 0.06 -20.39
C GLY A 590 6.24 1.49 -20.17
N TYR A 591 5.59 1.77 -19.08
CA TYR A 591 5.20 3.11 -18.64
C TYR A 591 5.97 3.49 -17.38
N ILE A 592 6.32 4.77 -17.26
CA ILE A 592 7.03 5.35 -16.12
C ILE A 592 6.34 6.65 -15.68
N LEU A 593 6.52 7.02 -14.42
CA LEU A 593 5.96 8.24 -13.87
C LEU A 593 6.87 9.44 -14.20
N ASP A 594 6.35 10.44 -14.93
CA ASP A 594 7.01 11.69 -15.23
C ASP A 594 6.09 12.87 -14.90
N ASP A 595 6.53 13.78 -14.03
CA ASP A 595 5.77 14.92 -13.52
C ASP A 595 4.33 14.56 -13.07
N GLY A 596 4.21 13.42 -12.37
CA GLY A 596 2.93 12.91 -11.83
C GLY A 596 1.98 12.30 -12.86
N ARG A 597 2.47 11.98 -14.06
CA ARG A 597 1.72 11.31 -15.13
C ARG A 597 2.47 10.10 -15.64
N LEU A 598 1.75 9.03 -15.93
CA LEU A 598 2.33 7.88 -16.60
C LEU A 598 2.59 8.25 -18.07
N VAL A 599 3.85 8.12 -18.47
CA VAL A 599 4.32 8.32 -19.83
C VAL A 599 4.99 7.05 -20.35
N LYS A 600 4.98 6.87 -21.64
CA LYS A 600 5.63 5.74 -22.30
C LYS A 600 7.15 5.83 -22.12
N LYS A 601 7.79 4.73 -21.66
CA LYS A 601 9.25 4.62 -21.59
C LYS A 601 9.86 4.49 -22.99
N GLU A 602 10.83 5.34 -23.31
CA GLU A 602 11.54 5.27 -24.58
C GLU A 602 12.37 3.98 -24.70
N ASN A 603 12.43 3.43 -25.92
CA ASN A 603 13.20 2.23 -26.27
C ASN A 603 12.84 0.94 -25.48
N PHE A 604 11.68 0.92 -24.82
CA PHE A 604 11.20 -0.30 -24.16
C PHE A 604 10.84 -1.36 -25.19
N LYS A 605 11.30 -2.60 -24.97
CA LYS A 605 11.11 -3.70 -25.93
C LYS A 605 10.22 -4.79 -25.35
N ILE A 606 9.34 -5.32 -26.19
CA ILE A 606 8.47 -6.43 -25.84
C ILE A 606 8.84 -7.61 -26.72
N TYR A 607 9.22 -8.71 -26.06
CA TYR A 607 9.56 -9.97 -26.70
C TYR A 607 8.39 -10.94 -26.59
N GLY A 608 8.08 -11.67 -27.66
CA GLY A 608 7.01 -12.66 -27.67
C GLY A 608 6.90 -13.41 -29.00
N ALA A 609 5.98 -14.36 -29.07
CA ALA A 609 5.70 -15.10 -30.29
C ALA A 609 4.91 -14.24 -31.31
N ASP A 610 5.07 -14.52 -32.59
CA ASP A 610 4.25 -13.91 -33.65
C ASP A 610 2.77 -14.24 -33.44
N GLY A 611 1.88 -13.28 -33.72
CA GLY A 611 0.44 -13.39 -33.51
C GLY A 611 -0.03 -13.40 -32.06
N SER A 612 0.86 -13.34 -31.08
CA SER A 612 0.55 -13.41 -29.64
C SER A 612 -0.10 -12.12 -29.10
N THR A 613 -0.60 -12.22 -27.87
CA THR A 613 -1.09 -11.06 -27.10
C THR A 613 0.02 -10.04 -26.85
N ALA A 614 1.27 -10.49 -26.71
CA ALA A 614 2.44 -9.62 -26.60
C ALA A 614 2.61 -8.70 -27.83
N GLN A 615 2.50 -9.26 -29.03
CA GLN A 615 2.59 -8.47 -30.28
C GLN A 615 1.43 -7.47 -30.38
N ARG A 616 0.21 -7.90 -30.05
CA ARG A 616 -0.98 -7.00 -30.07
C ARG A 616 -0.78 -5.85 -29.10
N TYR A 617 -0.38 -6.13 -27.85
CA TYR A 617 -0.11 -5.10 -26.83
C TYR A 617 0.99 -4.12 -27.29
N ALA A 618 2.09 -4.63 -27.84
CA ALA A 618 3.18 -3.79 -28.38
C ALA A 618 2.67 -2.87 -29.49
N ASN A 619 1.90 -3.39 -30.45
CA ASN A 619 1.35 -2.61 -31.56
C ASN A 619 0.35 -1.55 -31.09
N ASP A 620 -0.58 -1.91 -30.19
CA ASP A 620 -1.62 -1.01 -29.67
C ASP A 620 -1.02 0.16 -28.88
N ASN A 621 0.13 -0.06 -28.26
CA ASN A 621 0.84 0.91 -27.45
C ASN A 621 2.08 1.50 -28.16
N ASN A 622 2.34 1.15 -29.43
CA ASN A 622 3.50 1.60 -30.24
C ASN A 622 4.85 1.31 -29.55
N PHE A 623 5.03 0.15 -28.92
CA PHE A 623 6.33 -0.35 -28.46
C PHE A 623 7.03 -1.13 -29.56
N GLU A 624 8.37 -1.25 -29.47
CA GLU A 624 9.15 -2.15 -30.32
C GLU A 624 8.83 -3.60 -29.95
N PHE A 625 8.33 -4.37 -30.93
CA PHE A 625 8.09 -5.80 -30.77
C PHE A 625 9.24 -6.58 -31.40
N ILE A 626 9.74 -7.56 -30.65
CA ILE A 626 10.77 -8.49 -31.14
C ILE A 626 10.20 -9.89 -31.07
N GLU A 627 10.07 -10.49 -32.25
CA GLU A 627 9.59 -11.86 -32.39
C GLU A 627 10.60 -12.85 -31.81
N ILE A 628 10.10 -13.73 -30.93
CA ILE A 628 10.82 -14.92 -30.48
C ILE A 628 10.29 -16.12 -31.25
N LYS A 629 11.17 -16.77 -31.99
CA LYS A 629 10.94 -18.06 -32.61
C LYS A 629 11.31 -19.15 -31.61
N SER A 630 10.48 -20.18 -31.49
CA SER A 630 10.70 -21.27 -30.54
C SER A 630 10.53 -22.62 -31.21
N VAL A 631 11.42 -23.56 -30.91
CA VAL A 631 11.33 -24.96 -31.32
C VAL A 631 11.45 -25.84 -30.08
N SER A 632 10.53 -26.79 -29.89
CA SER A 632 10.52 -27.66 -28.71
C SER A 632 10.71 -29.12 -29.09
N SER A 633 11.36 -29.89 -28.22
CA SER A 633 11.47 -31.34 -28.32
C SER A 633 10.35 -32.07 -27.53
N GLU A 634 10.20 -33.37 -27.78
CA GLU A 634 9.28 -34.23 -27.00
C GLU A 634 9.63 -34.28 -25.50
N ASP A 635 10.91 -34.10 -25.16
CA ASP A 635 11.39 -34.07 -23.75
C ASP A 635 11.16 -32.70 -23.08
N GLY A 636 10.50 -31.74 -23.76
CA GLY A 636 10.22 -30.42 -23.26
C GLY A 636 11.42 -29.45 -23.25
N ILE A 637 12.56 -29.82 -23.86
CA ILE A 637 13.67 -28.88 -24.10
C ILE A 637 13.21 -27.89 -25.17
N LYS A 638 13.44 -26.61 -24.92
CA LYS A 638 13.08 -25.51 -25.84
C LYS A 638 14.30 -24.76 -26.30
N ILE A 639 14.26 -24.29 -27.52
CA ILE A 639 15.23 -23.35 -28.09
C ILE A 639 14.47 -22.10 -28.51
N GLU A 640 14.94 -20.94 -28.08
CA GLU A 640 14.40 -19.65 -28.44
C GLU A 640 15.47 -18.80 -29.10
N TYR A 641 15.10 -18.09 -30.18
CA TYR A 641 15.96 -17.17 -30.90
C TYR A 641 15.16 -16.04 -31.53
N THR A 642 15.84 -14.93 -31.84
CA THR A 642 15.26 -13.77 -32.49
C THR A 642 15.62 -13.74 -33.99
N ASN A 643 15.04 -12.81 -34.74
CA ASN A 643 15.31 -12.63 -36.17
C ASN A 643 16.77 -12.29 -36.48
N ASP A 644 17.60 -11.94 -35.47
CA ASP A 644 19.05 -11.73 -35.67
C ASP A 644 19.84 -13.05 -35.78
N THR A 645 19.17 -14.18 -35.60
CA THR A 645 19.77 -15.51 -35.72
C THR A 645 19.05 -16.29 -36.79
N THR A 646 19.78 -16.73 -37.82
CA THR A 646 19.30 -17.64 -38.85
C THR A 646 19.68 -19.07 -38.49
N ILE A 647 18.74 -20.01 -38.65
CA ILE A 647 18.99 -21.43 -38.47
C ILE A 647 18.66 -22.16 -39.78
N GLY A 648 19.68 -22.61 -40.49
CA GLY A 648 19.52 -23.24 -41.81
C GLY A 648 19.23 -22.23 -42.91
N GLU A 649 18.57 -22.65 -43.99
CA GLU A 649 18.13 -21.78 -45.07
C GLU A 649 16.80 -21.11 -44.69
N GLU A 650 16.56 -19.86 -45.14
CA GLU A 650 15.28 -19.17 -44.90
C GLU A 650 14.11 -20.01 -45.43
N ASP A 651 13.00 -20.08 -44.63
CA ASP A 651 11.74 -20.78 -44.94
C ASP A 651 11.77 -22.34 -44.85
N VAL A 652 12.76 -22.95 -44.21
CA VAL A 652 12.80 -24.40 -44.01
C VAL A 652 12.35 -24.75 -42.57
N SER A 653 11.37 -25.64 -42.42
CA SER A 653 10.95 -26.15 -41.08
C SER A 653 12.10 -26.85 -40.39
N ILE A 654 12.32 -26.45 -39.11
CA ILE A 654 13.40 -27.00 -38.28
C ILE A 654 12.79 -27.82 -37.14
N SER A 655 13.33 -28.99 -36.88
CA SER A 655 12.99 -29.84 -35.76
C SER A 655 14.13 -29.90 -34.74
N LEU A 656 13.79 -29.80 -33.48
CA LEU A 656 14.68 -30.01 -32.35
C LEU A 656 14.71 -31.49 -32.01
N VAL A 657 15.87 -32.11 -32.12
CA VAL A 657 16.09 -33.49 -31.75
C VAL A 657 16.96 -33.52 -30.49
N THR A 658 16.42 -34.10 -29.44
CA THR A 658 17.11 -34.26 -28.17
C THR A 658 17.19 -35.73 -27.80
N LYS A 659 18.30 -36.12 -27.21
CA LYS A 659 18.50 -37.48 -26.71
C LYS A 659 19.15 -37.39 -25.33
N LYS A 660 18.46 -37.88 -24.30
CA LYS A 660 19.06 -38.09 -23.00
C LYS A 660 20.02 -39.29 -23.09
N LEU A 661 21.30 -39.04 -22.85
CA LEU A 661 22.33 -40.07 -22.98
C LEU A 661 22.29 -41.00 -21.76
N SER A 662 22.50 -42.31 -22.04
CA SER A 662 22.66 -43.34 -21.04
C SER A 662 24.06 -43.94 -21.13
N ASN A 663 24.48 -44.67 -20.11
CA ASN A 663 25.82 -45.34 -20.08
C ASN A 663 26.08 -46.27 -21.27
N SER A 664 25.08 -46.69 -22.01
CA SER A 664 25.18 -47.52 -23.22
C SER A 664 25.38 -46.73 -24.51
N ASP A 665 25.24 -45.41 -24.47
CA ASP A 665 25.39 -44.57 -25.64
C ASP A 665 26.85 -44.27 -25.96
N PRO A 666 27.28 -44.38 -27.23
CA PRO A 666 28.67 -44.08 -27.62
C PRO A 666 29.11 -42.64 -27.29
N GLU A 667 28.16 -41.69 -27.34
CA GLU A 667 28.40 -40.28 -26.99
C GLU A 667 28.61 -40.11 -25.48
N TYR A 668 27.94 -40.91 -24.65
CA TYR A 668 28.18 -40.94 -23.21
C TYR A 668 29.61 -41.38 -22.85
N ALA A 669 30.16 -42.31 -23.64
CA ALA A 669 31.55 -42.79 -23.45
C ALA A 669 32.59 -41.70 -23.80
N LYS A 670 32.22 -40.70 -24.61
CA LYS A 670 33.08 -39.53 -24.88
C LYS A 670 33.12 -38.55 -23.72
N ILE A 671 32.16 -38.62 -22.79
CA ILE A 671 32.18 -37.89 -21.52
C ILE A 671 33.19 -38.58 -20.63
N ASN A 672 34.47 -38.49 -21.00
CA ASN A 672 35.57 -39.17 -20.29
C ASN A 672 36.04 -38.30 -19.15
N PHE A 673 35.76 -38.73 -17.96
CA PHE A 673 36.19 -38.10 -16.73
C PHE A 673 37.61 -38.51 -16.28
N ASP A 674 38.31 -39.41 -17.01
CA ASP A 674 39.68 -39.86 -16.65
C ASP A 674 40.76 -38.80 -16.90
N GLY A 675 40.45 -37.72 -17.55
CA GLY A 675 41.32 -36.58 -17.73
C GLY A 675 40.90 -35.43 -16.83
N LYS A 676 41.87 -34.82 -16.20
CA LYS A 676 41.69 -33.54 -15.50
C LYS A 676 40.67 -32.68 -16.18
N ILE A 677 39.57 -32.34 -15.51
CA ILE A 677 38.69 -31.24 -15.93
C ILE A 677 39.57 -30.00 -15.75
N GLU A 678 40.23 -29.56 -16.82
CA GLU A 678 41.02 -28.33 -16.81
C GLU A 678 40.07 -27.20 -16.42
N ASP A 679 40.37 -26.53 -15.31
CA ASP A 679 39.68 -25.40 -14.68
C ASP A 679 38.65 -25.67 -13.57
N THR A 680 38.24 -26.90 -13.26
CA THR A 680 37.19 -27.12 -12.25
C THR A 680 37.58 -28.01 -11.07
N GLY A 681 38.69 -28.75 -11.15
CA GLY A 681 39.21 -29.65 -10.06
C GLY A 681 38.25 -30.78 -9.63
N ILE A 682 37.23 -31.11 -10.42
CA ILE A 682 36.16 -32.06 -10.09
C ILE A 682 36.57 -33.51 -10.31
N LYS A 683 36.34 -34.43 -9.33
CA LYS A 683 36.48 -35.84 -9.50
C LYS A 683 35.22 -36.48 -10.11
N PRO A 684 35.36 -37.30 -11.17
CA PRO A 684 34.26 -37.83 -11.95
C PRO A 684 33.27 -38.71 -11.20
N ASP A 685 33.75 -39.48 -10.21
CA ASP A 685 33.00 -40.58 -9.58
C ASP A 685 31.94 -40.11 -8.57
N THR A 686 31.86 -38.79 -8.27
CA THR A 686 30.98 -38.24 -7.23
C THR A 686 29.84 -37.38 -7.80
N VAL A 687 29.81 -37.20 -9.13
CA VAL A 687 28.91 -36.24 -9.76
C VAL A 687 27.66 -36.91 -10.30
N GLN A 688 26.48 -36.54 -9.77
CA GLN A 688 25.20 -36.81 -10.44
C GLN A 688 24.98 -35.79 -11.56
N PHE A 689 24.88 -36.27 -12.81
CA PHE A 689 24.64 -35.41 -13.96
C PHE A 689 23.63 -36.04 -14.91
N ILE A 690 23.03 -35.21 -15.76
CA ILE A 690 22.24 -35.62 -16.91
C ILE A 690 22.91 -35.07 -18.16
N ALA A 691 23.19 -35.95 -19.13
CA ALA A 691 23.74 -35.52 -20.39
C ALA A 691 22.67 -35.57 -21.49
N TYR A 692 22.65 -34.56 -22.31
CA TYR A 692 21.77 -34.45 -23.45
C TYR A 692 22.61 -34.23 -24.72
N GLU A 693 22.30 -34.97 -25.76
CA GLU A 693 22.67 -34.62 -27.12
C GLU A 693 21.56 -33.76 -27.70
N ILE A 694 21.87 -32.51 -28.06
CA ILE A 694 20.93 -31.55 -28.63
C ILE A 694 21.35 -31.25 -30.06
N SER A 695 20.44 -31.40 -31.02
CA SER A 695 20.68 -31.10 -32.42
C SER A 695 19.43 -30.51 -33.09
N LEU A 696 19.65 -29.64 -34.07
CA LEU A 696 18.64 -29.14 -34.99
C LEU A 696 18.73 -29.85 -36.33
N LYS A 697 17.63 -30.27 -36.89
CA LYS A 697 17.53 -30.88 -38.20
C LYS A 697 16.56 -30.15 -39.09
N ASN A 698 16.93 -29.96 -40.33
CA ASN A 698 16.05 -29.47 -41.39
C ASN A 698 15.07 -30.59 -41.84
N GLU A 699 14.14 -30.27 -42.76
CA GLU A 699 13.17 -31.22 -43.32
C GLU A 699 13.80 -32.44 -44.01
N SER A 700 15.02 -32.32 -44.49
CA SER A 700 15.78 -33.43 -45.10
C SER A 700 16.51 -34.28 -44.06
N GLY A 701 16.37 -33.98 -42.76
CA GLY A 701 17.04 -34.68 -41.65
C GLY A 701 18.50 -34.33 -41.47
N VAL A 702 19.02 -33.31 -42.19
CA VAL A 702 20.40 -32.83 -42.08
C VAL A 702 20.54 -31.95 -40.85
N THR A 703 21.59 -32.14 -40.06
CA THR A 703 21.91 -31.31 -38.90
C THR A 703 22.35 -29.92 -39.33
N VAL A 704 21.71 -28.91 -38.73
CA VAL A 704 22.01 -27.50 -38.97
C VAL A 704 22.48 -26.85 -37.68
N GLN A 705 23.28 -25.76 -37.83
CA GLN A 705 23.76 -24.95 -36.69
C GLN A 705 23.26 -23.52 -36.86
N PRO A 706 23.04 -22.80 -35.75
CA PRO A 706 22.69 -21.37 -35.79
C PRO A 706 23.91 -20.53 -36.19
N ASP A 707 23.69 -19.42 -36.88
CA ASP A 707 24.72 -18.42 -37.16
C ASP A 707 24.85 -17.37 -36.05
N GLY A 708 23.93 -17.34 -35.12
CA GLY A 708 23.86 -16.42 -33.97
C GLY A 708 23.67 -17.13 -32.64
N ASN A 709 23.35 -16.35 -31.62
CA ASN A 709 23.04 -16.86 -30.31
C ASN A 709 21.62 -17.42 -30.24
N VAL A 710 21.49 -18.58 -29.61
CA VAL A 710 20.19 -19.21 -29.27
C VAL A 710 20.12 -19.46 -27.79
N LEU A 711 18.96 -19.27 -27.22
CA LEU A 711 18.66 -19.57 -25.82
C LEU A 711 18.15 -21.00 -25.73
N VAL A 712 18.82 -21.83 -24.94
CA VAL A 712 18.42 -23.21 -24.66
C VAL A 712 17.80 -23.29 -23.29
N LYS A 713 16.60 -23.86 -23.19
CA LYS A 713 15.85 -24.09 -21.96
C LYS A 713 15.68 -25.58 -21.73
N ILE A 714 16.33 -26.12 -20.69
CA ILE A 714 16.21 -27.53 -20.29
C ILE A 714 15.26 -27.60 -19.09
N PRO A 715 14.12 -28.31 -19.18
CA PRO A 715 13.16 -28.40 -18.08
C PRO A 715 13.77 -29.15 -16.88
N VAL A 716 13.46 -28.65 -15.69
CA VAL A 716 13.87 -29.23 -14.42
C VAL A 716 12.66 -29.84 -13.74
N PHE A 717 12.68 -31.14 -13.53
CA PHE A 717 11.58 -31.85 -12.88
C PHE A 717 11.51 -31.54 -11.38
N SER A 718 10.31 -31.60 -10.80
CA SER A 718 9.91 -31.13 -9.48
C SER A 718 10.69 -31.67 -8.26
N ASP A 719 11.52 -32.68 -8.43
CA ASP A 719 12.32 -33.26 -7.33
C ASP A 719 13.63 -32.51 -7.08
N TYR A 720 13.88 -31.42 -7.78
CA TYR A 720 15.15 -30.70 -7.79
C TYR A 720 14.97 -29.26 -7.28
N ASN A 721 15.02 -29.08 -5.95
CA ASN A 721 14.82 -27.80 -5.25
C ASN A 721 16.10 -26.96 -5.08
N SER A 722 17.11 -27.05 -5.96
CA SER A 722 18.32 -26.23 -5.82
C SER A 722 18.54 -25.27 -6.98
N LYS A 723 18.86 -24.01 -6.63
CA LYS A 723 19.15 -22.88 -7.54
C LYS A 723 20.46 -23.01 -8.31
N ASP A 724 21.22 -24.10 -8.14
CA ASP A 724 22.62 -24.14 -8.47
C ASP A 724 22.94 -25.13 -9.60
N TYR A 725 22.12 -25.15 -10.65
CA TYR A 725 22.42 -25.93 -11.83
C TYR A 725 23.58 -25.34 -12.62
N LYS A 726 24.52 -26.18 -13.07
CA LYS A 726 25.53 -25.84 -14.06
C LYS A 726 25.32 -26.65 -15.30
N VAL A 727 25.51 -26.02 -16.47
CA VAL A 727 25.50 -26.69 -17.75
C VAL A 727 26.87 -26.54 -18.36
N TYR A 728 27.41 -27.64 -18.84
CA TYR A 728 28.67 -27.67 -19.53
C TYR A 728 28.46 -28.17 -20.97
N TYR A 729 29.05 -27.48 -21.93
CA TYR A 729 29.21 -27.96 -23.28
C TYR A 729 30.34 -28.96 -23.30
N VAL A 730 30.15 -30.10 -23.96
CA VAL A 730 31.16 -31.15 -24.12
C VAL A 730 31.61 -31.20 -25.58
N ASN A 731 32.89 -30.87 -25.87
CA ASN A 731 33.42 -30.90 -27.22
C ASN A 731 33.81 -32.31 -27.65
N GLU A 732 34.18 -32.46 -28.94
CA GLU A 732 34.60 -33.77 -29.51
C GLU A 732 35.81 -34.44 -28.83
N LYS A 733 36.60 -33.66 -28.09
CA LYS A 733 37.78 -34.12 -27.31
C LYS A 733 37.41 -34.46 -25.87
N GLY A 734 36.13 -34.36 -25.49
CA GLY A 734 35.66 -34.55 -24.13
C GLY A 734 36.03 -33.44 -23.13
N GLN A 735 36.35 -32.24 -23.62
CA GLN A 735 36.59 -31.07 -22.76
C GLN A 735 35.28 -30.33 -22.46
N PHE A 736 35.23 -29.77 -21.26
CA PHE A 736 34.01 -29.10 -20.72
C PHE A 736 34.17 -27.60 -20.73
N THR A 737 33.16 -26.91 -21.24
CA THR A 737 33.03 -25.43 -21.16
C THR A 737 31.80 -25.08 -20.37
N ASN A 738 31.94 -24.33 -19.28
CA ASN A 738 30.80 -23.85 -18.49
C ASN A 738 29.97 -22.86 -19.32
N MET A 739 28.67 -23.12 -19.43
CA MET A 739 27.74 -22.32 -20.22
C MET A 739 27.14 -21.15 -19.44
N ASN A 740 27.54 -20.94 -18.16
CA ASN A 740 26.98 -19.91 -17.28
C ASN A 740 25.46 -19.96 -17.20
N ALA A 741 24.93 -21.18 -17.06
CA ALA A 741 23.51 -21.39 -17.04
C ALA A 741 22.85 -20.82 -15.77
N GLU A 742 21.63 -20.33 -15.95
CA GLU A 742 20.80 -19.80 -14.87
C GLU A 742 19.51 -20.61 -14.75
N TYR A 743 18.93 -20.63 -13.56
CA TYR A 743 17.60 -21.21 -13.36
C TYR A 743 16.53 -20.13 -13.58
N GLN A 744 15.63 -20.35 -14.54
CA GLN A 744 14.53 -19.43 -14.86
C GLN A 744 13.23 -20.22 -15.07
N SER A 745 12.19 -19.93 -14.29
CA SER A 745 10.81 -20.42 -14.49
C SER A 745 10.70 -21.92 -14.81
N GLY A 746 11.40 -22.79 -14.05
CA GLY A 746 11.36 -24.25 -14.23
C GLY A 746 12.31 -24.80 -15.26
N TYR A 747 13.13 -23.95 -15.85
CA TYR A 747 14.15 -24.31 -16.81
C TYR A 747 15.55 -23.94 -16.32
N VAL A 748 16.52 -24.71 -16.69
CA VAL A 748 17.92 -24.32 -16.71
C VAL A 748 18.21 -23.72 -18.06
N VAL A 749 18.58 -22.43 -18.07
CA VAL A 749 18.66 -21.62 -19.28
C VAL A 749 20.11 -21.21 -19.55
N PHE A 750 20.57 -21.36 -20.77
CA PHE A 750 21.88 -20.90 -21.19
C PHE A 750 21.88 -20.50 -22.67
N THR A 751 22.83 -19.67 -23.06
CA THR A 751 22.99 -19.22 -24.45
C THR A 751 24.11 -20.01 -25.14
N THR A 752 23.88 -20.42 -26.38
CA THR A 752 24.88 -21.11 -27.19
C THR A 752 24.82 -20.68 -28.66
N LYS A 753 25.91 -20.98 -29.40
CA LYS A 753 25.98 -20.88 -30.87
C LYS A 753 26.17 -22.27 -31.53
N HIS A 754 26.22 -23.32 -30.74
CA HIS A 754 26.46 -24.66 -31.20
C HIS A 754 25.52 -25.65 -30.54
N PHE A 755 25.08 -26.62 -31.31
CA PHE A 755 24.35 -27.76 -30.77
C PHE A 755 25.23 -28.99 -30.78
N SER A 756 25.27 -29.70 -29.66
CA SER A 756 26.09 -30.89 -29.42
C SER A 756 25.67 -31.59 -28.11
N THR A 757 26.61 -32.13 -27.38
CA THR A 757 26.39 -32.75 -26.07
C THR A 757 26.52 -31.67 -24.97
N TYR A 758 25.48 -31.61 -24.13
CA TYR A 758 25.43 -30.77 -22.93
C TYR A 758 25.28 -31.66 -21.70
N LEU A 759 26.02 -31.31 -20.67
CA LEU A 759 25.99 -31.95 -19.36
C LEU A 759 25.39 -31.00 -18.35
N MET A 760 24.28 -31.38 -17.75
CA MET A 760 23.66 -30.63 -16.66
C MET A 760 23.98 -31.31 -15.33
N THR A 761 24.47 -30.53 -14.38
CA THR A 761 24.83 -31.02 -13.04
C THR A 761 24.14 -30.26 -11.96
N ARG A 762 24.04 -30.83 -10.75
CA ARG A 762 23.69 -30.05 -9.54
C ARG A 762 24.93 -29.34 -9.01
N THR A 763 24.76 -28.15 -8.47
CA THR A 763 25.84 -27.42 -7.86
C THR A 763 26.10 -27.83 -6.43
N ASN A 764 26.77 -28.78 -6.19
CA ASN A 764 27.74 -28.89 -5.09
C ASN A 764 28.97 -29.58 -5.62
N LEU A 765 29.41 -29.18 -6.78
CA LEU A 765 30.69 -29.60 -7.33
C LEU A 765 31.75 -28.66 -6.73
N VAL A 766 32.13 -28.94 -5.49
CA VAL A 766 33.29 -28.36 -4.86
C VAL A 766 34.49 -28.97 -5.55
N SER A 767 35.45 -28.13 -5.97
CA SER A 767 36.70 -28.61 -6.51
C SER A 767 37.36 -29.54 -5.47
N SER A 768 38.04 -30.59 -5.93
CA SER A 768 38.73 -31.49 -4.99
C SER A 768 39.77 -30.78 -4.12
N ASP A 769 40.10 -29.55 -4.45
CA ASP A 769 41.02 -28.70 -3.71
C ASP A 769 40.33 -27.85 -2.64
N ASP A 770 38.98 -27.73 -2.67
CA ASP A 770 38.19 -26.95 -1.72
C ASP A 770 37.52 -27.81 -0.64
N VAL A 771 37.35 -29.11 -0.83
CA VAL A 771 36.86 -30.03 0.19
C VAL A 771 38.02 -30.56 1.02
N THR A 772 38.19 -29.99 2.19
CA THR A 772 39.12 -30.58 3.18
C THR A 772 38.45 -31.78 3.84
N TYR A 773 38.49 -32.94 3.19
CA TYR A 773 37.90 -34.17 3.72
C TYR A 773 38.33 -34.45 5.17
N GLY A 774 37.36 -34.42 6.06
CA GLY A 774 37.56 -34.53 7.50
C GLY A 774 37.29 -33.24 8.26
N ASP A 775 37.19 -32.09 7.61
CA ASP A 775 36.77 -30.81 8.22
C ASP A 775 35.24 -30.70 8.20
N ALA A 776 34.59 -31.52 9.00
CA ALA A 776 33.14 -31.63 9.05
C ALA A 776 32.44 -30.41 9.66
N ASN A 777 33.18 -29.55 10.38
CA ASN A 777 32.64 -28.34 11.01
C ASN A 777 32.95 -27.03 10.24
N GLY A 778 33.76 -27.09 9.17
CA GLY A 778 34.09 -25.97 8.29
C GLY A 778 35.05 -24.95 8.92
N ASP A 779 35.85 -25.31 9.95
CA ASP A 779 36.77 -24.38 10.62
C ASP A 779 38.18 -24.32 10.01
N GLY A 780 38.42 -25.07 8.93
CA GLY A 780 39.69 -25.14 8.22
C GLY A 780 40.72 -26.07 8.85
N LYS A 781 40.34 -26.92 9.82
CA LYS A 781 41.22 -27.87 10.52
C LYS A 781 40.55 -29.24 10.59
N ILE A 782 41.35 -30.28 10.51
CA ILE A 782 40.86 -31.67 10.69
C ILE A 782 41.28 -32.11 12.06
N ASP A 783 40.39 -32.21 13.02
CA ASP A 783 40.69 -32.66 14.39
C ASP A 783 39.50 -33.40 15.06
N SER A 784 39.63 -33.68 16.35
CA SER A 784 38.61 -34.42 17.08
C SER A 784 37.25 -33.71 17.18
N ARG A 785 37.19 -32.40 16.89
CA ARG A 785 35.91 -31.62 16.88
C ARG A 785 35.03 -32.04 15.69
N ASP A 786 35.65 -32.33 14.54
CA ASP A 786 34.96 -32.82 13.35
C ASP A 786 34.34 -34.20 13.60
N ALA A 787 35.09 -35.09 14.20
CA ALA A 787 34.56 -36.39 14.59
C ALA A 787 33.39 -36.29 15.58
N VAL A 788 33.36 -35.27 16.43
CA VAL A 788 32.23 -34.97 17.33
C VAL A 788 31.01 -34.46 16.55
N VAL A 789 31.21 -33.59 15.54
CA VAL A 789 30.14 -33.10 14.68
C VAL A 789 29.50 -34.25 13.91
N ILE A 790 30.28 -35.13 13.28
CA ILE A 790 29.77 -36.32 12.59
C ILE A 790 28.98 -37.24 13.56
N LYS A 791 29.51 -37.49 14.76
CA LYS A 791 28.80 -38.32 15.74
C LYS A 791 27.50 -37.71 16.19
N LYS A 792 27.41 -36.37 16.34
CA LYS A 792 26.17 -35.66 16.66
C LYS A 792 25.16 -35.80 15.52
N TYR A 793 25.59 -35.64 14.28
CA TYR A 793 24.75 -35.83 13.10
C TYR A 793 24.17 -37.25 13.03
N VAL A 794 25.02 -38.27 13.13
CA VAL A 794 24.60 -39.69 13.10
C VAL A 794 23.65 -40.02 14.27
N ALA A 795 23.84 -39.38 15.43
CA ALA A 795 22.94 -39.54 16.60
C ALA A 795 21.66 -38.73 16.53
N GLY A 796 21.39 -37.98 15.44
CA GLY A 796 20.16 -37.22 15.22
C GLY A 796 20.05 -35.93 16.04
N PHE A 797 21.17 -35.37 16.54
CA PHE A 797 21.17 -34.06 17.18
C PHE A 797 20.95 -32.96 16.13
N THR A 798 20.29 -31.86 16.50
CA THR A 798 20.03 -30.70 15.67
C THR A 798 20.66 -29.45 16.28
N GLY A 799 20.76 -28.34 15.51
CA GLY A 799 21.22 -27.04 16.01
C GLY A 799 22.75 -26.84 15.92
N PHE A 800 23.40 -27.48 14.98
CA PHE A 800 24.82 -27.25 14.64
C PHE A 800 25.02 -27.34 13.12
N THR A 801 26.11 -26.74 12.62
CA THR A 801 26.45 -26.79 11.20
C THR A 801 27.33 -28.01 10.94
N ILE A 802 27.07 -28.72 9.83
CA ILE A 802 27.89 -29.83 9.34
C ILE A 802 28.01 -29.73 7.83
N ASP A 803 29.23 -29.84 7.33
CA ASP A 803 29.53 -30.08 5.92
C ASP A 803 29.45 -31.57 5.63
N LEU A 804 28.39 -32.00 4.96
CA LEU A 804 28.15 -33.44 4.69
C LEU A 804 29.15 -34.02 3.70
N ASP A 805 29.66 -33.22 2.78
CA ASP A 805 30.63 -33.67 1.78
C ASP A 805 32.02 -33.86 2.43
N ALA A 806 32.43 -32.88 3.25
CA ALA A 806 33.65 -33.01 4.05
C ALA A 806 33.54 -34.11 5.13
N ALA A 807 32.35 -34.39 5.61
CA ALA A 807 32.08 -35.38 6.64
C ALA A 807 32.10 -36.84 6.13
N ASP A 808 31.85 -37.10 4.84
CA ASP A 808 32.00 -38.42 4.19
C ASP A 808 33.49 -38.71 3.89
N VAL A 809 34.23 -38.93 4.95
CA VAL A 809 35.70 -39.06 4.88
C VAL A 809 36.16 -40.34 4.15
N ASN A 810 35.31 -41.32 4.03
CA ASN A 810 35.60 -42.58 3.36
C ASN A 810 35.07 -42.63 1.91
N ALA A 811 34.31 -41.61 1.49
CA ALA A 811 33.75 -41.45 0.16
C ALA A 811 32.84 -42.62 -0.26
N ASP A 812 32.04 -43.17 0.69
CA ASP A 812 31.09 -44.24 0.39
C ASP A 812 29.65 -43.71 0.13
N GLY A 813 29.46 -42.37 0.11
CA GLY A 813 28.20 -41.70 -0.12
C GLY A 813 27.31 -41.66 1.11
N LYS A 814 27.82 -41.94 2.31
CA LYS A 814 27.09 -41.91 3.57
C LYS A 814 27.93 -41.34 4.69
N VAL A 815 27.36 -40.43 5.44
CA VAL A 815 27.98 -39.93 6.66
C VAL A 815 27.56 -40.79 7.85
N ASP A 816 28.47 -41.60 8.35
CA ASP A 816 28.20 -42.46 9.49
C ASP A 816 29.37 -42.54 10.51
N THR A 817 29.28 -43.44 11.47
CA THR A 817 30.28 -43.55 12.53
C THR A 817 31.66 -44.00 12.01
N ARG A 818 31.76 -44.59 10.82
CA ARG A 818 33.03 -45.02 10.20
C ARG A 818 33.85 -43.81 9.79
N ASP A 819 33.22 -42.73 9.36
CA ASP A 819 33.84 -41.45 9.00
C ASP A 819 34.48 -40.78 10.23
N ALA A 820 33.70 -40.68 11.30
CA ALA A 820 34.19 -40.16 12.57
C ALA A 820 35.43 -40.97 13.08
N VAL A 821 35.41 -42.30 12.92
CA VAL A 821 36.53 -43.16 13.28
C VAL A 821 37.75 -42.93 12.38
N LYS A 822 37.53 -42.62 11.10
CA LYS A 822 38.65 -42.37 10.15
C LYS A 822 39.35 -41.05 10.48
N ILE A 823 38.62 -40.00 10.91
CA ILE A 823 39.21 -38.74 11.42
C ILE A 823 40.06 -39.01 12.68
N LEU A 824 39.51 -39.75 13.64
CA LEU A 824 40.20 -40.02 14.91
C LEU A 824 41.43 -40.96 14.78
N LYS A 825 41.59 -41.56 13.64
CA LYS A 825 42.75 -42.42 13.32
C LYS A 825 43.88 -41.70 12.56
N LYS A 826 43.58 -40.50 12.03
CA LYS A 826 44.57 -39.57 11.50
C LYS A 826 45.18 -38.75 12.64
#